data_7d091ac0b361d786b21755f858c88c1f
#
_entry.id   7d091ac0b361d786b21755f858c88c1f
#
_cell.length_a   1.000
_cell.length_b   1.000
_cell.length_c   1.000
_cell.angle_alpha   90.00
_cell.angle_beta   90.00
_cell.angle_gamma   90.00
#
_symmetry.space_group_name_H-M   'P 1'
#
loop_
_entity.id
_entity.type
_entity.pdbx_description
1 polymer ?
#
loop_
_entity_poly.entity_id
_entity_poly.type
_entity_poly.pdbx_seq_one_letter_code
_entity_poly.pdbx_strand_id
1 'polypeptide(L)'
;STITGNAEPLWVIDGVPMQKEVPTPPVSNTQIRSGDFSNIFATGIGGINPNDIESISVLKDAAAAAIYGSQAAGGVIVVTTKRGKSGPTHVNYSGTVSIQTRPVRSANLMNSREKLAWEQELWDEFAAAGYANNLQDGKSYYPVVGIVGMIRSGYGKYKGLSVAEQDARIAELGSHTTDWFEELFRTTVSTSHYLSISGGNPKMAYYLSMGYGNDQGIVLKNSYDRYNFNGKIDVTPNRVVSFGISTDFSYQTSKAPSSNVDMFKYAYFANPYERPYNDDGSYRADETYFSLSEINGSYTVALPENGFNLMREINETSAKSTSGNFTLTGNTTVNITKDLKFVGLASFSYISDHGENINGKNTYAAWMDRPFENNTTTSKRIYGSIYQTSTYNTNYMLRGHFAYGHTFNEIHRLNVLAGAQISRNYAKTIFTKRYGYDPVTGNHSTPLYPASGNNSVIDYDKLVSFGKTLDNSTGQAITENAMASFYGTIDYILLNRYVFNASVRSDGSNNFGSKEQFNATWSAGFSWNIDEESWMKGKISDVISSMTLRLATGYTGGVNKSVYPVIIMKYDNTFRISDTDSYRMGTISNAPNPHLSWEKTWDIKAGLDIGFFKDRLRLQVEAYNLSLIHISEPTRLQL
;
A
#
# COMPACT_ATOMS: atom_id res chain seq x y z
N SER A 1 0.99 8.00 18.83
CA SER A 1 2.24 7.26 18.55
C SER A 1 2.13 5.88 19.16
N THR A 2 2.41 4.85 18.37
CA THR A 2 2.48 3.47 18.84
C THR A 2 3.95 3.06 18.87
N ILE A 3 4.37 2.23 19.83
CA ILE A 3 5.74 1.68 19.86
C ILE A 3 5.92 0.66 18.74
N THR A 4 4.84 0.06 18.26
CA THR A 4 4.84 -0.95 17.19
C THR A 4 4.82 -0.36 15.78
N GLY A 5 4.88 0.96 15.63
CA GLY A 5 5.23 1.62 14.37
C GLY A 5 4.10 1.87 13.36
N ASN A 6 2.87 1.45 13.61
CA ASN A 6 1.76 1.69 12.67
C ASN A 6 0.76 2.69 13.25
N ALA A 7 1.08 3.99 13.14
CA ALA A 7 0.26 5.12 13.60
C ALA A 7 -0.60 5.71 12.47
N GLU A 8 -1.09 4.87 11.55
CA GLU A 8 -1.96 5.35 10.48
C GLU A 8 -3.32 5.79 11.04
N PRO A 9 -3.85 6.94 10.57
CA PRO A 9 -5.17 7.40 10.98
C PRO A 9 -6.26 6.48 10.42
N LEU A 10 -7.34 6.31 11.19
CA LEU A 10 -8.53 5.61 10.71
C LEU A 10 -9.27 6.47 9.68
N TRP A 11 -9.49 5.93 8.50
CA TRP A 11 -10.34 6.57 7.51
C TRP A 11 -11.79 6.14 7.70
N VAL A 12 -12.69 7.12 7.70
CA VAL A 12 -14.14 6.91 7.84
C VAL A 12 -14.86 7.62 6.71
N ILE A 13 -15.60 6.89 5.89
CA ILE A 13 -16.32 7.42 4.75
C ILE A 13 -17.81 7.30 5.00
N ASP A 14 -18.51 8.44 5.02
CA ASP A 14 -19.94 8.53 5.32
C ASP A 14 -20.35 7.75 6.60
N GLY A 15 -19.46 7.73 7.59
CA GLY A 15 -19.66 7.04 8.86
C GLY A 15 -19.25 5.56 8.90
N VAL A 16 -18.75 5.00 7.81
CA VAL A 16 -18.26 3.62 7.72
C VAL A 16 -16.73 3.61 7.82
N PRO A 17 -16.13 2.97 8.85
CA PRO A 17 -14.69 2.80 8.95
C PRO A 17 -14.15 1.92 7.81
N MET A 18 -13.09 2.38 7.17
CA MET A 18 -12.41 1.59 6.14
C MET A 18 -11.57 0.49 6.77
N GLN A 19 -11.69 -0.71 6.25
CA GLN A 19 -10.96 -1.89 6.73
C GLN A 19 -9.67 -2.16 5.95
N LYS A 20 -9.55 -1.58 4.75
CA LYS A 20 -8.33 -1.66 3.92
C LYS A 20 -7.51 -0.41 4.20
N GLU A 21 -6.23 -0.61 4.45
CA GLU A 21 -5.29 0.50 4.53
C GLU A 21 -5.37 1.29 3.22
N VAL A 22 -5.60 2.59 3.34
CA VAL A 22 -5.50 3.48 2.19
C VAL A 22 -4.05 3.45 1.75
N PRO A 23 -3.73 3.15 0.49
CA PRO A 23 -2.36 3.24 0.04
C PRO A 23 -1.84 4.63 0.38
N THR A 24 -0.90 4.69 1.33
CA THR A 24 -0.26 5.95 1.68
C THR A 24 0.63 6.36 0.51
N PRO A 25 0.41 7.51 -0.12
CA PRO A 25 1.50 8.15 -0.81
C PRO A 25 2.46 8.70 0.29
N PRO A 26 3.73 8.60 0.16
CA PRO A 26 4.41 8.59 -1.11
C PRO A 26 5.02 7.22 -1.43
N VAL A 27 5.02 6.94 -2.68
CA VAL A 27 5.94 6.01 -3.30
C VAL A 27 7.27 6.10 -2.59
N SER A 28 7.67 5.04 -1.94
CA SER A 28 8.98 5.03 -1.30
C SER A 28 10.06 5.26 -2.38
N ASN A 29 11.18 5.87 -2.00
CA ASN A 29 12.31 6.01 -2.92
C ASN A 29 12.71 4.67 -3.56
N THR A 30 12.45 3.56 -2.88
CA THR A 30 12.67 2.21 -3.39
C THR A 30 11.66 1.86 -4.49
N GLN A 31 10.40 2.21 -4.35
CA GLN A 31 9.36 1.98 -5.36
C GLN A 31 9.55 2.86 -6.60
N ILE A 32 9.97 4.13 -6.41
CA ILE A 32 10.36 5.00 -7.53
C ILE A 32 11.55 4.38 -8.28
N ARG A 33 12.53 3.85 -7.55
CA ARG A 33 13.73 3.24 -8.13
C ARG A 33 13.45 1.91 -8.82
N SER A 34 12.54 1.11 -8.32
CA SER A 34 12.17 -0.19 -8.91
C SER A 34 11.22 -0.06 -10.10
N GLY A 35 10.70 1.15 -10.37
CA GLY A 35 9.67 1.34 -11.39
C GLY A 35 8.31 0.74 -11.00
N ASP A 36 8.13 0.37 -9.75
CA ASP A 36 6.85 -0.08 -9.20
C ASP A 36 5.96 1.13 -8.91
N PHE A 37 5.25 1.57 -9.93
CA PHE A 37 4.28 2.65 -9.85
C PHE A 37 2.85 2.17 -9.59
N SER A 38 2.66 0.90 -9.26
CA SER A 38 1.34 0.34 -8.96
C SER A 38 0.60 1.11 -7.87
N ASN A 39 1.32 1.71 -6.92
CA ASN A 39 0.77 2.52 -5.84
C ASN A 39 0.67 4.02 -6.15
N ILE A 40 1.40 4.55 -7.14
CA ILE A 40 1.34 5.99 -7.50
C ILE A 40 -0.03 6.34 -8.05
N PHE A 41 -0.63 5.44 -8.79
CA PHE A 41 -1.92 5.67 -9.46
C PHE A 41 -3.13 5.24 -8.62
N ALA A 42 -2.91 4.62 -7.46
CA ALA A 42 -3.96 4.31 -6.49
C ALA A 42 -4.44 5.56 -5.71
N THR A 43 -4.53 6.71 -6.38
CA THR A 43 -4.87 8.01 -5.79
C THR A 43 -6.38 8.20 -5.60
N GLY A 44 -7.04 7.24 -5.02
CA GLY A 44 -8.43 7.42 -4.59
C GLY A 44 -8.56 6.96 -3.16
N ILE A 45 -9.11 7.77 -2.28
CA ILE A 45 -9.44 7.38 -0.91
C ILE A 45 -10.42 6.21 -1.01
N GLY A 46 -9.90 4.97 -0.81
CA GLY A 46 -10.72 3.76 -0.86
C GLY A 46 -11.47 3.49 -2.16
N GLY A 47 -11.01 4.03 -3.29
CA GLY A 47 -11.70 3.91 -4.58
C GLY A 47 -12.73 5.01 -4.86
N ILE A 48 -12.90 5.99 -3.96
CA ILE A 48 -13.81 7.11 -4.16
C ILE A 48 -13.22 8.11 -5.14
N ASN A 49 -14.05 8.64 -6.02
CA ASN A 49 -13.65 9.74 -6.88
C ASN A 49 -13.50 11.02 -6.06
N PRO A 50 -12.37 11.74 -6.11
CA PRO A 50 -12.20 13.00 -5.38
C PRO A 50 -13.29 14.05 -5.66
N ASN A 51 -13.87 14.03 -6.86
CA ASN A 51 -14.97 14.91 -7.22
C ASN A 51 -16.28 14.62 -6.46
N ASP A 52 -16.41 13.44 -5.83
CA ASP A 52 -17.55 13.08 -5.00
C ASP A 52 -17.40 13.55 -3.55
N ILE A 53 -16.23 14.05 -3.15
CA ILE A 53 -15.98 14.50 -1.79
C ILE A 53 -16.61 15.88 -1.58
N GLU A 54 -17.41 16.02 -0.51
CA GLU A 54 -17.95 17.29 -0.04
C GLU A 54 -17.03 17.94 1.00
N SER A 55 -16.52 17.14 1.97
CA SER A 55 -15.62 17.63 3.01
C SER A 55 -14.71 16.53 3.58
N ILE A 56 -13.57 16.96 4.10
CA ILE A 56 -12.63 16.11 4.85
C ILE A 56 -12.39 16.80 6.21
N SER A 57 -12.63 16.06 7.30
CA SER A 57 -12.38 16.51 8.66
C SER A 57 -11.36 15.59 9.34
N VAL A 58 -10.37 16.19 10.02
CA VAL A 58 -9.34 15.44 10.74
C VAL A 58 -9.58 15.57 12.23
N LEU A 59 -9.93 14.45 12.88
CA LEU A 59 -10.15 14.36 14.31
C LEU A 59 -8.85 13.93 14.99
N LYS A 60 -8.20 14.88 15.66
CA LYS A 60 -6.89 14.67 16.30
C LYS A 60 -7.02 14.40 17.81
N ASP A 61 -8.18 14.73 18.41
CA ASP A 61 -8.40 14.68 19.84
C ASP A 61 -9.09 13.39 20.26
N ALA A 62 -8.70 12.86 21.42
CA ALA A 62 -9.31 11.67 21.99
C ALA A 62 -10.84 11.83 22.17
N ALA A 63 -11.30 13.02 22.55
CA ALA A 63 -12.72 13.32 22.69
C ALA A 63 -13.47 13.24 21.35
N ALA A 64 -12.92 13.81 20.28
CA ALA A 64 -13.51 13.79 18.95
C ALA A 64 -13.43 12.39 18.30
N ALA A 65 -12.38 11.62 18.60
CA ALA A 65 -12.14 10.29 18.10
C ALA A 65 -12.86 9.18 18.90
N ALA A 66 -13.41 9.49 20.06
CA ALA A 66 -13.97 8.53 21.02
C ALA A 66 -15.10 7.64 20.43
N ILE A 67 -15.89 8.16 19.49
CA ILE A 67 -16.95 7.38 18.81
C ILE A 67 -16.35 6.23 17.99
N TYR A 68 -15.10 6.37 17.52
CA TYR A 68 -14.39 5.37 16.71
C TYR A 68 -13.51 4.44 17.56
N GLY A 69 -13.35 4.75 18.86
CA GLY A 69 -12.75 3.91 19.88
C GLY A 69 -11.29 3.57 19.63
N SER A 70 -10.95 2.33 19.92
CA SER A 70 -9.60 1.78 19.83
C SER A 70 -8.97 1.78 18.44
N GLN A 71 -9.75 1.89 17.39
CA GLN A 71 -9.24 2.00 16.02
C GLN A 71 -8.71 3.42 15.70
N ALA A 72 -9.03 4.40 16.57
CA ALA A 72 -8.72 5.81 16.36
C ALA A 72 -7.44 6.29 17.06
N ALA A 73 -6.58 5.39 17.54
CA ALA A 73 -5.34 5.74 18.26
C ALA A 73 -4.40 6.66 17.43
N GLY A 74 -4.38 6.53 16.11
CA GLY A 74 -3.65 7.39 15.17
C GLY A 74 -4.41 8.65 14.74
N GLY A 75 -5.60 8.92 15.31
CA GLY A 75 -6.54 9.93 14.83
C GLY A 75 -7.53 9.37 13.82
N VAL A 76 -8.49 10.20 13.40
CA VAL A 76 -9.52 9.82 12.43
C VAL A 76 -9.62 10.85 11.32
N ILE A 77 -9.66 10.40 10.09
CA ILE A 77 -9.95 11.22 8.92
C ILE A 77 -11.36 10.87 8.45
N VAL A 78 -12.28 11.80 8.63
CA VAL A 78 -13.69 11.65 8.25
C VAL A 78 -13.90 12.29 6.88
N VAL A 79 -14.29 11.49 5.92
CA VAL A 79 -14.65 11.91 4.57
C VAL A 79 -16.16 11.90 4.44
N THR A 80 -16.73 13.04 4.11
CA THR A 80 -18.15 13.16 3.77
C THR A 80 -18.28 13.33 2.26
N THR A 81 -19.07 12.49 1.63
CA THR A 81 -19.30 12.56 0.18
C THR A 81 -20.57 13.34 -0.14
N LYS A 82 -20.64 13.89 -1.35
CA LYS A 82 -21.75 14.71 -1.84
C LYS A 82 -23.07 13.95 -1.77
N ARG A 83 -24.15 14.67 -1.47
CA ARG A 83 -25.53 14.17 -1.40
C ARG A 83 -26.47 15.04 -2.23
N GLY A 84 -27.60 14.48 -2.61
CA GLY A 84 -28.69 15.24 -3.23
C GLY A 84 -29.27 16.29 -2.28
N LYS A 85 -29.74 17.38 -2.84
CA LYS A 85 -30.47 18.43 -2.13
C LYS A 85 -31.83 18.65 -2.78
N SER A 86 -32.82 19.10 -2.01
CA SER A 86 -34.12 19.50 -2.59
C SER A 86 -33.91 20.67 -3.54
N GLY A 87 -34.41 20.54 -4.76
CA GLY A 87 -34.24 21.53 -5.81
C GLY A 87 -34.31 20.92 -7.20
N PRO A 88 -34.12 21.72 -8.24
CA PRO A 88 -34.07 21.24 -9.61
C PRO A 88 -32.92 20.29 -9.85
N THR A 89 -33.04 19.47 -10.87
CA THR A 89 -31.95 18.58 -11.28
C THR A 89 -30.77 19.38 -11.82
N HIS A 90 -29.62 19.12 -11.27
CA HIS A 90 -28.32 19.67 -11.71
C HIS A 90 -27.50 18.56 -12.34
N VAL A 91 -26.96 18.82 -13.52
CA VAL A 91 -25.99 17.94 -14.19
C VAL A 91 -24.67 18.66 -14.25
N ASN A 92 -23.62 17.98 -13.81
CA ASN A 92 -22.26 18.50 -13.87
C ASN A 92 -21.36 17.50 -14.59
N TYR A 93 -20.59 17.98 -15.57
CA TYR A 93 -19.56 17.24 -16.25
C TYR A 93 -18.22 17.93 -16.09
N SER A 94 -17.17 17.15 -15.78
CA SER A 94 -15.80 17.60 -15.71
C SER A 94 -14.92 16.65 -16.50
N GLY A 95 -14.17 17.18 -17.45
CA GLY A 95 -13.16 16.44 -18.21
C GLY A 95 -11.77 17.05 -17.97
N THR A 96 -10.78 16.23 -17.72
CA THR A 96 -9.38 16.64 -17.53
C THR A 96 -8.50 15.85 -18.48
N VAL A 97 -7.62 16.57 -19.17
CA VAL A 97 -6.53 16.00 -19.96
C VAL A 97 -5.22 16.46 -19.33
N SER A 98 -4.36 15.50 -18.99
CA SER A 98 -3.06 15.77 -18.41
C SER A 98 -1.97 15.25 -19.35
N ILE A 99 -1.01 16.10 -19.68
CA ILE A 99 0.14 15.74 -20.50
C ILE A 99 1.36 15.76 -19.60
N GLN A 100 2.04 14.63 -19.48
CA GLN A 100 3.27 14.50 -18.72
C GLN A 100 4.41 14.21 -19.71
N THR A 101 5.37 15.11 -19.78
CA THR A 101 6.55 14.94 -20.62
C THR A 101 7.48 13.89 -20.01
N ARG A 102 8.21 13.18 -20.85
CA ARG A 102 9.27 12.28 -20.38
C ARG A 102 10.27 13.03 -19.50
N PRO A 103 10.90 12.35 -18.52
CA PRO A 103 11.94 12.95 -17.70
C PRO A 103 13.08 13.45 -18.58
N VAL A 104 13.55 14.66 -18.31
CA VAL A 104 14.74 15.20 -18.97
C VAL A 104 15.96 14.74 -18.18
N ARG A 105 16.99 14.31 -18.88
CA ARG A 105 18.28 13.99 -18.30
C ARG A 105 18.86 15.25 -17.62
N SER A 106 18.90 15.25 -16.28
CA SER A 106 19.39 16.38 -15.50
C SER A 106 20.91 16.34 -15.28
N ALA A 107 21.55 15.18 -15.46
CA ALA A 107 22.98 14.99 -15.31
C ALA A 107 23.68 15.04 -16.69
N ASN A 108 24.88 15.61 -16.71
CA ASN A 108 25.73 15.54 -17.89
C ASN A 108 26.40 14.17 -17.94
N LEU A 109 25.76 13.21 -18.62
CA LEU A 109 26.26 11.84 -18.78
C LEU A 109 27.24 11.78 -19.95
N MET A 110 28.27 10.95 -19.82
CA MET A 110 29.23 10.68 -20.89
C MET A 110 28.54 10.08 -22.11
N ASN A 111 28.95 10.48 -23.30
CA ASN A 111 28.65 9.75 -24.52
C ASN A 111 29.55 8.51 -24.64
N SER A 112 29.32 7.68 -25.65
CA SER A 112 30.06 6.42 -25.82
C SER A 112 31.55 6.60 -25.97
N ARG A 113 31.99 7.61 -26.70
CA ARG A 113 33.43 7.89 -26.91
C ARG A 113 34.10 8.34 -25.62
N GLU A 114 33.46 9.24 -24.87
CA GLU A 114 33.96 9.70 -23.58
C GLU A 114 34.02 8.56 -22.56
N LYS A 115 33.00 7.74 -22.53
CA LYS A 115 32.94 6.58 -21.62
C LYS A 115 34.03 5.54 -21.95
N LEU A 116 34.21 5.22 -23.22
CA LEU A 116 35.24 4.26 -23.67
C LEU A 116 36.66 4.81 -23.45
N ALA A 117 36.88 6.12 -23.66
CA ALA A 117 38.17 6.77 -23.36
C ALA A 117 38.50 6.70 -21.85
N TRP A 118 37.49 6.99 -21.00
CA TRP A 118 37.65 6.87 -19.55
C TRP A 118 37.93 5.43 -19.11
N GLU A 119 37.25 4.45 -19.70
CA GLU A 119 37.51 3.04 -19.44
C GLU A 119 38.90 2.61 -19.90
N GLN A 120 39.42 3.17 -21.02
CA GLN A 120 40.78 2.89 -21.46
C GLN A 120 41.82 3.43 -20.49
N GLU A 121 41.65 4.67 -19.98
CA GLU A 121 42.55 5.21 -18.94
C GLU A 121 42.58 4.32 -17.69
N LEU A 122 41.41 3.92 -17.22
CA LEU A 122 41.31 3.00 -16.07
C LEU A 122 41.98 1.65 -16.36
N TRP A 123 41.83 1.11 -17.57
CA TRP A 123 42.48 -0.12 -17.97
C TRP A 123 43.99 0.01 -17.97
N ASP A 124 44.53 1.12 -18.49
CA ASP A 124 45.98 1.37 -18.53
C ASP A 124 46.57 1.48 -17.13
N GLU A 125 45.90 2.16 -16.20
CA GLU A 125 46.28 2.23 -14.79
C GLU A 125 46.24 0.85 -14.12
N PHE A 126 45.18 0.08 -14.37
CA PHE A 126 44.99 -1.27 -13.83
C PHE A 126 46.03 -2.26 -14.35
N ALA A 127 46.35 -2.17 -15.64
CA ALA A 127 47.40 -2.97 -16.28
C ALA A 127 48.79 -2.61 -15.74
N ALA A 128 49.07 -1.30 -15.57
CA ALA A 128 50.34 -0.81 -14.99
C ALA A 128 50.53 -1.28 -13.54
N ALA A 129 49.44 -1.42 -12.77
CA ALA A 129 49.45 -1.95 -11.42
C ALA A 129 49.61 -3.51 -11.36
N GLY A 130 49.70 -4.18 -12.50
CA GLY A 130 49.90 -5.64 -12.61
C GLY A 130 48.65 -6.49 -12.42
N TYR A 131 47.46 -5.89 -12.37
CA TYR A 131 46.19 -6.60 -12.16
C TYR A 131 45.59 -7.21 -13.45
N ALA A 132 46.09 -6.82 -14.62
CA ALA A 132 45.57 -7.28 -15.91
C ALA A 132 45.57 -8.82 -16.07
N ASN A 133 46.53 -9.50 -15.48
CA ASN A 133 46.63 -10.97 -15.56
C ASN A 133 45.59 -11.70 -14.68
N ASN A 134 44.94 -11.03 -13.78
CA ASN A 134 43.96 -11.62 -12.89
C ASN A 134 42.58 -11.76 -13.53
N LEU A 135 42.35 -11.20 -14.71
CA LEU A 135 41.08 -11.29 -15.49
C LEU A 135 41.02 -12.45 -16.46
N GLN A 136 42.15 -13.14 -16.68
CA GLN A 136 42.20 -14.29 -17.57
C GLN A 136 41.68 -15.56 -16.89
N ASP A 137 40.96 -16.39 -17.64
CA ASP A 137 40.49 -17.73 -17.26
C ASP A 137 39.30 -17.86 -16.31
N GLY A 138 38.42 -16.88 -16.25
CA GLY A 138 37.17 -17.00 -15.48
C GLY A 138 37.37 -17.10 -13.95
N LYS A 139 38.58 -16.79 -13.48
CA LYS A 139 38.94 -16.83 -12.06
C LYS A 139 38.84 -15.47 -11.38
N SER A 140 38.66 -14.41 -12.10
CA SER A 140 38.65 -13.06 -11.56
C SER A 140 37.34 -12.35 -11.70
N TYR A 141 37.09 -11.72 -10.74
CA TYR A 141 35.93 -11.20 -10.05
C TYR A 141 35.26 -10.00 -10.67
N TYR A 142 35.85 -9.32 -11.62
CA TYR A 142 35.27 -8.09 -12.18
C TYR A 142 35.90 -7.73 -13.50
N PRO A 143 35.11 -7.40 -14.52
CA PRO A 143 35.52 -6.39 -15.47
C PRO A 143 35.33 -5.01 -14.78
N VAL A 144 36.24 -4.69 -13.87
CA VAL A 144 36.24 -3.42 -13.10
C VAL A 144 36.28 -2.20 -14.02
N VAL A 145 36.68 -2.41 -15.28
CA VAL A 145 36.95 -1.36 -16.27
C VAL A 145 36.00 -1.43 -17.46
N GLY A 146 34.79 -1.91 -17.23
CA GLY A 146 33.74 -1.96 -18.27
C GLY A 146 34.10 -2.82 -19.49
N ILE A 147 33.57 -2.46 -20.65
CA ILE A 147 33.75 -3.24 -21.88
C ILE A 147 35.21 -3.20 -22.38
N VAL A 148 35.92 -2.07 -22.18
CA VAL A 148 37.32 -1.95 -22.60
C VAL A 148 38.18 -2.94 -21.84
N GLY A 149 38.00 -3.10 -20.55
CA GLY A 149 38.70 -4.10 -19.75
C GLY A 149 38.39 -5.53 -20.17
N MET A 150 37.16 -5.83 -20.58
CA MET A 150 36.78 -7.14 -21.11
C MET A 150 37.48 -7.44 -22.46
N ILE A 151 37.52 -6.45 -23.35
CA ILE A 151 38.16 -6.59 -24.68
C ILE A 151 39.68 -6.73 -24.48
N ARG A 152 40.31 -5.86 -23.72
CA ARG A 152 41.78 -5.81 -23.52
C ARG A 152 42.31 -7.05 -22.79
N SER A 153 41.56 -7.58 -21.84
CA SER A 153 41.92 -8.81 -21.10
C SER A 153 41.64 -10.09 -21.91
N GLY A 154 40.92 -10.00 -23.03
CA GLY A 154 40.46 -11.19 -23.77
C GLY A 154 39.39 -12.00 -23.02
N TYR A 155 38.54 -11.35 -22.23
CA TYR A 155 37.49 -12.02 -21.45
C TYR A 155 36.40 -12.60 -22.37
N GLY A 156 35.96 -13.83 -22.10
CA GLY A 156 34.87 -14.49 -22.80
C GLY A 156 35.07 -14.54 -24.33
N LYS A 157 34.18 -13.96 -25.10
CA LYS A 157 34.21 -13.96 -26.57
C LYS A 157 35.34 -13.13 -27.17
N TYR A 158 36.03 -12.32 -26.39
CA TYR A 158 37.14 -11.50 -26.84
C TYR A 158 38.50 -12.20 -26.74
N LYS A 159 38.48 -13.47 -26.32
CA LYS A 159 39.70 -14.29 -26.21
C LYS A 159 40.35 -14.50 -27.60
N GLY A 160 41.61 -14.21 -27.69
CA GLY A 160 42.41 -14.40 -28.89
C GLY A 160 42.33 -13.30 -29.93
N LEU A 161 41.63 -12.21 -29.67
CA LEU A 161 41.63 -11.04 -30.55
C LEU A 161 43.03 -10.38 -30.56
N SER A 162 43.52 -10.06 -31.78
CA SER A 162 44.67 -9.20 -31.95
C SER A 162 44.39 -7.76 -31.44
N VAL A 163 45.42 -7.00 -31.16
CA VAL A 163 45.28 -5.59 -30.73
C VAL A 163 44.50 -4.77 -31.75
N ALA A 164 44.73 -5.00 -33.07
CA ALA A 164 44.00 -4.30 -34.12
C ALA A 164 42.50 -4.63 -34.12
N GLU A 165 42.13 -5.89 -33.87
CA GLU A 165 40.72 -6.30 -33.76
C GLU A 165 40.08 -5.74 -32.49
N GLN A 166 40.82 -5.67 -31.38
CA GLN A 166 40.36 -5.02 -30.12
C GLN A 166 40.08 -3.52 -30.37
N ASP A 167 41.01 -2.80 -31.03
CA ASP A 167 40.85 -1.39 -31.34
C ASP A 167 39.65 -1.15 -32.27
N ALA A 168 39.51 -1.98 -33.31
CA ALA A 168 38.36 -1.92 -34.22
C ALA A 168 37.02 -2.10 -33.45
N ARG A 169 36.98 -3.04 -32.50
CA ARG A 169 35.79 -3.29 -31.70
C ARG A 169 35.45 -2.10 -30.76
N ILE A 170 36.45 -1.51 -30.14
CA ILE A 170 36.27 -0.31 -29.30
C ILE A 170 35.78 0.87 -30.14
N ALA A 171 36.36 1.07 -31.36
CA ALA A 171 35.94 2.11 -32.27
C ALA A 171 34.49 1.91 -32.75
N GLU A 172 34.08 0.67 -33.03
CA GLU A 172 32.70 0.31 -33.38
C GLU A 172 31.72 0.71 -32.24
N LEU A 173 32.03 0.34 -31.00
CA LEU A 173 31.21 0.71 -29.84
C LEU A 173 31.09 2.22 -29.63
N GLY A 174 32.17 2.97 -29.97
CA GLY A 174 32.17 4.43 -29.93
C GLY A 174 31.41 5.11 -31.07
N SER A 175 30.94 4.36 -32.08
CA SER A 175 30.26 4.94 -33.24
C SER A 175 28.82 5.38 -33.00
N HIS A 176 28.19 4.94 -31.92
CA HIS A 176 26.83 5.28 -31.55
C HIS A 176 26.75 5.61 -30.04
N THR A 177 25.69 6.31 -29.65
CA THR A 177 25.38 6.62 -28.25
C THR A 177 23.89 6.41 -28.02
N THR A 178 23.54 5.54 -27.09
CA THR A 178 22.15 5.27 -26.72
C THR A 178 21.70 6.25 -25.63
N ASP A 179 20.61 6.96 -25.86
CA ASP A 179 19.93 7.72 -24.81
C ASP A 179 18.91 6.83 -24.13
N TRP A 180 19.31 6.25 -23.01
CA TRP A 180 18.45 5.34 -22.24
C TRP A 180 17.21 6.03 -21.67
N PHE A 181 17.21 7.38 -21.49
CA PHE A 181 15.99 8.10 -21.11
C PHE A 181 14.97 8.14 -22.25
N GLU A 182 15.43 8.22 -23.49
CA GLU A 182 14.55 8.16 -24.65
C GLU A 182 13.99 6.75 -24.88
N GLU A 183 14.81 5.74 -24.65
CA GLU A 183 14.43 4.34 -24.83
C GLU A 183 13.43 3.85 -23.77
N LEU A 184 13.51 4.33 -22.52
CA LEU A 184 12.75 3.78 -21.38
C LEU A 184 11.53 4.62 -20.97
N PHE A 185 11.54 5.90 -21.33
CA PHE A 185 10.49 6.82 -20.90
C PHE A 185 9.79 7.47 -22.08
N ARG A 186 8.53 7.78 -21.90
CA ARG A 186 7.67 8.40 -22.91
C ARG A 186 6.94 9.61 -22.38
N THR A 187 6.55 10.51 -23.27
CA THR A 187 5.52 11.51 -23.00
C THR A 187 4.16 10.81 -23.00
N THR A 188 3.34 11.10 -22.01
CA THR A 188 2.04 10.44 -21.82
C THR A 188 0.91 11.44 -21.80
N VAL A 189 -0.26 10.96 -22.21
CA VAL A 189 -1.52 11.68 -22.12
C VAL A 189 -2.47 10.86 -21.26
N SER A 190 -2.90 11.43 -20.15
CA SER A 190 -3.89 10.85 -19.25
C SER A 190 -5.19 11.62 -19.36
N THR A 191 -6.31 10.92 -19.24
CA THR A 191 -7.65 11.53 -19.31
C THR A 191 -8.50 11.12 -18.13
N SER A 192 -9.31 12.03 -17.63
CA SER A 192 -10.36 11.68 -16.67
C SER A 192 -11.66 12.39 -17.03
N HIS A 193 -12.75 11.66 -16.86
CA HIS A 193 -14.10 12.11 -17.13
C HIS A 193 -14.97 11.85 -15.92
N TYR A 194 -15.74 12.83 -15.53
CA TYR A 194 -16.63 12.74 -14.39
C TYR A 194 -17.97 13.37 -14.75
N LEU A 195 -19.04 12.64 -14.49
CA LEU A 195 -20.41 13.09 -14.68
C LEU A 195 -21.18 12.92 -13.37
N SER A 196 -21.88 13.93 -12.91
CA SER A 196 -22.79 13.80 -11.77
C SER A 196 -24.15 14.43 -12.04
N ILE A 197 -25.19 13.83 -11.46
CA ILE A 197 -26.57 14.26 -11.53
C ILE A 197 -27.10 14.29 -10.10
N SER A 198 -27.66 15.41 -9.68
CA SER A 198 -28.27 15.56 -8.36
C SER A 198 -29.51 16.39 -8.40
N GLY A 199 -30.45 16.14 -7.50
CA GLY A 199 -31.70 16.87 -7.40
C GLY A 199 -32.64 16.26 -6.38
N GLY A 200 -33.87 16.75 -6.34
CA GLY A 200 -34.87 16.18 -5.45
C GLY A 200 -36.02 17.12 -5.11
N ASN A 201 -36.83 16.65 -4.20
CA ASN A 201 -37.91 17.40 -3.59
C ASN A 201 -37.83 17.24 -2.05
N PRO A 202 -38.69 17.90 -1.24
CA PRO A 202 -38.62 17.80 0.22
C PRO A 202 -38.78 16.40 0.81
N LYS A 203 -39.28 15.43 0.02
CA LYS A 203 -39.45 14.03 0.47
C LYS A 203 -38.39 13.07 -0.04
N MET A 204 -37.70 13.42 -1.12
CA MET A 204 -36.69 12.56 -1.73
C MET A 204 -35.61 13.40 -2.41
N ALA A 205 -34.34 13.12 -2.10
CA ALA A 205 -33.18 13.69 -2.77
C ALA A 205 -32.30 12.57 -3.30
N TYR A 206 -31.63 12.82 -4.43
CA TYR A 206 -30.77 11.86 -5.08
C TYR A 206 -29.48 12.50 -5.57
N TYR A 207 -28.44 11.69 -5.56
CA TYR A 207 -27.13 12.00 -6.13
C TYR A 207 -26.60 10.77 -6.84
N LEU A 208 -26.20 10.92 -8.09
CA LEU A 208 -25.59 9.88 -8.91
C LEU A 208 -24.33 10.43 -9.54
N SER A 209 -23.25 9.69 -9.53
CA SER A 209 -22.05 10.06 -10.27
C SER A 209 -21.39 8.86 -10.94
N MET A 210 -20.69 9.13 -12.04
CA MET A 210 -19.86 8.18 -12.77
C MET A 210 -18.53 8.84 -13.09
N GLY A 211 -17.45 8.10 -12.89
CA GLY A 211 -16.10 8.53 -13.21
C GLY A 211 -15.36 7.48 -14.03
N TYR A 212 -14.61 7.94 -15.01
CA TYR A 212 -13.63 7.16 -15.74
C TYR A 212 -12.31 7.90 -15.75
N GLY A 213 -11.21 7.20 -15.48
CA GLY A 213 -9.85 7.72 -15.58
C GLY A 213 -8.95 6.72 -16.26
N ASN A 214 -8.15 7.21 -17.21
CA ASN A 214 -7.08 6.45 -17.85
C ASN A 214 -5.79 7.22 -17.63
N ASP A 215 -4.91 6.68 -16.81
CA ASP A 215 -3.61 7.25 -16.48
C ASP A 215 -2.51 6.43 -17.16
N GLN A 216 -1.69 7.10 -17.97
CA GLN A 216 -0.56 6.50 -18.65
C GLN A 216 0.73 6.88 -17.92
N GLY A 217 1.50 5.86 -17.49
CA GLY A 217 2.81 6.10 -16.85
C GLY A 217 3.87 6.52 -17.86
N ILE A 218 4.82 7.34 -17.39
CA ILE A 218 5.99 7.74 -18.19
C ILE A 218 6.92 6.58 -18.53
N VAL A 219 6.93 5.53 -17.71
CA VAL A 219 7.63 4.28 -18.00
C VAL A 219 6.83 3.49 -19.03
N LEU A 220 7.53 2.84 -19.95
CA LEU A 220 6.89 2.00 -20.97
C LEU A 220 5.99 0.92 -20.34
N LYS A 221 4.85 0.65 -20.98
CA LYS A 221 3.85 -0.35 -20.55
C LYS A 221 3.22 -0.15 -19.17
N ASN A 222 3.43 1.00 -18.55
CA ASN A 222 2.73 1.34 -17.31
C ASN A 222 1.42 2.06 -17.63
N SER A 223 0.29 1.55 -17.11
CA SER A 223 -1.03 2.15 -17.27
C SER A 223 -1.94 1.81 -16.10
N TYR A 224 -2.90 2.70 -15.84
CA TYR A 224 -3.90 2.55 -14.81
C TYR A 224 -5.25 3.03 -15.32
N ASP A 225 -6.25 2.15 -15.26
CA ASP A 225 -7.64 2.45 -15.60
C ASP A 225 -8.51 2.39 -14.35
N ARG A 226 -9.39 3.36 -14.18
CA ARG A 226 -10.31 3.45 -13.06
C ARG A 226 -11.72 3.79 -13.51
N TYR A 227 -12.68 3.05 -12.99
CA TYR A 227 -14.11 3.26 -13.14
C TYR A 227 -14.73 3.44 -11.75
N ASN A 228 -15.56 4.46 -11.58
CA ASN A 228 -16.25 4.72 -10.33
C ASN A 228 -17.73 4.95 -10.61
N PHE A 229 -18.56 4.49 -9.69
CA PHE A 229 -19.97 4.81 -9.63
C PHE A 229 -20.35 5.07 -8.18
N ASN A 230 -21.05 6.18 -7.93
CA ASN A 230 -21.63 6.48 -6.63
C ASN A 230 -23.10 6.82 -6.81
N GLY A 231 -23.97 6.20 -6.03
CA GLY A 231 -25.39 6.44 -6.05
C GLY A 231 -25.93 6.64 -4.64
N LYS A 232 -26.70 7.70 -4.41
CA LYS A 232 -27.35 7.98 -3.13
C LYS A 232 -28.77 8.42 -3.32
N ILE A 233 -29.65 7.90 -2.48
CA ILE A 233 -31.05 8.30 -2.40
C ILE A 233 -31.38 8.48 -0.92
N ASP A 234 -31.82 9.67 -0.55
CA ASP A 234 -32.30 10.01 0.79
C ASP A 234 -33.81 10.26 0.71
N VAL A 235 -34.59 9.58 1.54
CA VAL A 235 -36.07 9.65 1.54
C VAL A 235 -36.56 10.04 2.93
N THR A 236 -37.38 11.06 2.98
CA THR A 236 -38.04 11.57 4.20
C THR A 236 -39.54 11.59 3.99
N PRO A 237 -40.21 10.44 4.09
CA PRO A 237 -41.63 10.34 3.77
C PRO A 237 -42.51 11.16 4.73
N ASN A 238 -42.05 11.32 5.97
CA ASN A 238 -42.72 12.09 7.02
C ASN A 238 -41.72 12.65 8.03
N ARG A 239 -42.20 13.36 9.07
CA ARG A 239 -41.34 13.96 10.11
C ARG A 239 -40.76 12.95 11.10
N VAL A 240 -41.27 11.72 11.14
CA VAL A 240 -40.86 10.70 12.10
C VAL A 240 -39.71 9.87 11.54
N VAL A 241 -39.75 9.48 10.28
CA VAL A 241 -38.79 8.55 9.67
C VAL A 241 -38.11 9.19 8.47
N SER A 242 -36.81 9.08 8.43
CA SER A 242 -35.99 9.26 7.23
C SER A 242 -35.07 8.05 7.05
N PHE A 243 -34.79 7.69 5.81
CA PHE A 243 -33.85 6.64 5.48
C PHE A 243 -33.09 6.99 4.20
N GLY A 244 -31.89 6.50 4.11
CA GLY A 244 -31.03 6.67 2.95
C GLY A 244 -30.37 5.37 2.55
N ILE A 245 -30.13 5.23 1.27
CA ILE A 245 -29.33 4.14 0.70
C ILE A 245 -28.22 4.79 -0.13
N SER A 246 -27.01 4.33 0.08
CA SER A 246 -25.87 4.69 -0.75
C SER A 246 -25.16 3.44 -1.27
N THR A 247 -24.71 3.51 -2.50
CA THR A 247 -23.88 2.48 -3.13
C THR A 247 -22.65 3.13 -3.74
N ASP A 248 -21.51 2.54 -3.47
CA ASP A 248 -20.23 2.92 -4.03
C ASP A 248 -19.64 1.71 -4.75
N PHE A 249 -19.28 1.89 -6.00
CA PHE A 249 -18.59 0.90 -6.81
C PHE A 249 -17.33 1.51 -7.39
N SER A 250 -16.23 0.79 -7.29
CA SER A 250 -15.01 1.12 -8.01
C SER A 250 -14.39 -0.13 -8.63
N TYR A 251 -13.88 0.01 -9.82
CA TYR A 251 -13.11 -1.02 -10.51
C TYR A 251 -11.87 -0.38 -11.10
N GLN A 252 -10.72 -0.99 -10.84
CA GLN A 252 -9.44 -0.45 -11.26
C GLN A 252 -8.53 -1.57 -11.75
N THR A 253 -7.77 -1.26 -12.79
CA THR A 253 -6.77 -2.17 -13.36
C THR A 253 -5.46 -1.41 -13.53
N SER A 254 -4.38 -1.96 -13.00
CA SER A 254 -3.02 -1.48 -13.25
C SER A 254 -2.24 -2.52 -14.04
N LYS A 255 -1.36 -2.05 -14.93
CA LYS A 255 -0.42 -2.86 -15.68
C LYS A 255 0.94 -2.19 -15.60
N ALA A 256 1.98 -3.00 -15.42
CA ALA A 256 3.37 -2.57 -15.42
C ALA A 256 4.27 -3.72 -15.90
N PRO A 257 5.50 -3.46 -16.32
CA PRO A 257 6.52 -4.50 -16.43
C PRO A 257 6.84 -5.09 -15.05
N SER A 258 7.47 -6.23 -14.99
CA SER A 258 7.97 -6.78 -13.73
C SER A 258 8.98 -5.83 -13.09
N SER A 259 8.87 -5.65 -11.76
CA SER A 259 9.67 -4.71 -10.97
C SER A 259 11.13 -5.14 -10.70
N ASN A 260 11.62 -6.20 -11.34
CA ASN A 260 12.94 -6.76 -11.05
C ASN A 260 14.12 -5.87 -11.48
N VAL A 261 13.87 -4.82 -12.29
CA VAL A 261 14.89 -3.88 -12.75
C VAL A 261 14.44 -2.44 -12.49
N ASP A 262 15.27 -1.69 -11.78
CA ASP A 262 15.07 -0.26 -11.57
C ASP A 262 15.40 0.51 -12.86
N MET A 263 14.36 0.92 -13.60
CA MET A 263 14.49 1.58 -14.90
C MET A 263 15.15 2.96 -14.80
N PHE A 264 14.91 3.70 -13.70
CA PHE A 264 15.59 4.98 -13.49
C PHE A 264 17.07 4.78 -13.22
N LYS A 265 17.40 3.82 -12.36
CA LYS A 265 18.79 3.45 -12.10
C LYS A 265 19.48 2.99 -13.36
N TYR A 266 18.81 2.15 -14.16
CA TYR A 266 19.36 1.67 -15.43
C TYR A 266 19.60 2.83 -16.41
N ALA A 267 18.64 3.77 -16.55
CA ALA A 267 18.80 4.93 -17.43
C ALA A 267 20.00 5.82 -17.09
N TYR A 268 20.35 5.91 -15.79
CA TYR A 268 21.52 6.69 -15.34
C TYR A 268 22.84 5.93 -15.44
N PHE A 269 22.84 4.63 -15.23
CA PHE A 269 24.07 3.85 -15.03
C PHE A 269 24.37 2.86 -16.16
N ALA A 270 23.43 2.61 -17.06
CA ALA A 270 23.70 1.80 -18.25
C ALA A 270 24.71 2.52 -19.16
N ASN A 271 25.59 1.72 -19.72
CA ASN A 271 26.63 2.27 -20.58
C ASN A 271 26.05 2.77 -21.91
N PRO A 272 26.45 3.96 -22.37
CA PRO A 272 25.89 4.58 -23.57
C PRO A 272 26.22 3.85 -24.88
N TYR A 273 27.25 3.02 -24.90
CA TYR A 273 27.62 2.19 -26.06
C TYR A 273 26.79 0.89 -26.13
N GLU A 274 26.02 0.54 -25.12
CA GLU A 274 25.08 -0.60 -25.18
C GLU A 274 23.86 -0.21 -26.01
N ARG A 275 23.36 -1.18 -26.78
CA ARG A 275 22.19 -1.01 -27.66
C ARG A 275 21.10 -1.99 -27.26
N PRO A 276 19.82 -1.55 -27.22
CA PRO A 276 18.72 -2.45 -26.87
C PRO A 276 18.46 -3.53 -27.91
N TYR A 277 18.77 -3.27 -29.18
CA TYR A 277 18.49 -4.16 -30.31
C TYR A 277 19.67 -4.32 -31.23
N ASN A 278 19.76 -5.48 -31.89
CA ASN A 278 20.60 -5.72 -33.04
C ASN A 278 19.98 -5.08 -34.30
N ASP A 279 20.74 -5.04 -35.39
CA ASP A 279 20.27 -4.43 -36.64
C ASP A 279 19.10 -5.20 -37.30
N ASP A 280 18.90 -6.47 -36.94
CA ASP A 280 17.75 -7.29 -37.35
C ASP A 280 16.52 -7.14 -36.45
N GLY A 281 16.58 -6.25 -35.44
CA GLY A 281 15.53 -6.01 -34.48
C GLY A 281 15.43 -7.01 -33.31
N SER A 282 16.33 -8.00 -33.26
CA SER A 282 16.40 -8.90 -32.11
C SER A 282 17.02 -8.21 -30.88
N TYR A 283 16.71 -8.73 -29.70
CA TYR A 283 17.28 -8.19 -28.46
C TYR A 283 18.78 -8.42 -28.37
N ARG A 284 19.53 -7.35 -28.11
CA ARG A 284 20.96 -7.39 -27.91
C ARG A 284 21.28 -7.49 -26.43
N ALA A 285 22.09 -8.47 -26.03
CA ALA A 285 22.51 -8.58 -24.64
C ALA A 285 23.37 -7.38 -24.21
N ASP A 286 23.07 -6.81 -23.06
CA ASP A 286 23.93 -5.84 -22.37
C ASP A 286 25.15 -6.60 -21.81
N GLU A 287 26.29 -6.42 -22.44
CA GLU A 287 27.52 -7.13 -22.12
C GLU A 287 28.14 -6.69 -20.80
N THR A 288 27.72 -5.52 -20.31
CA THR A 288 28.25 -4.91 -19.09
C THR A 288 27.30 -5.02 -17.91
N TYR A 289 26.12 -5.61 -18.09
CA TYR A 289 25.21 -5.92 -16.98
C TYR A 289 25.68 -7.17 -16.25
N PHE A 290 25.96 -7.02 -14.97
CA PHE A 290 26.41 -8.11 -14.11
C PHE A 290 25.48 -8.30 -12.93
N SER A 291 25.11 -9.54 -12.66
CA SER A 291 24.58 -9.99 -11.39
C SER A 291 25.66 -10.79 -10.68
N LEU A 292 26.06 -10.33 -9.49
CA LEU A 292 26.99 -11.05 -8.65
C LEU A 292 26.22 -12.04 -7.79
N SER A 293 26.55 -13.32 -7.89
CA SER A 293 26.10 -14.36 -6.97
C SER A 293 27.29 -14.83 -6.16
N GLU A 294 27.18 -14.73 -4.84
CA GLU A 294 28.16 -15.31 -3.94
C GLU A 294 27.86 -16.80 -3.75
N ILE A 295 28.77 -17.65 -4.21
CA ILE A 295 28.70 -19.09 -4.01
C ILE A 295 29.98 -19.52 -3.27
N ASN A 296 29.83 -19.98 -2.02
CA ASN A 296 30.95 -20.45 -1.17
C ASN A 296 32.10 -19.45 -1.01
N GLY A 297 31.77 -18.16 -0.83
CA GLY A 297 32.78 -17.10 -0.66
C GLY A 297 33.46 -16.66 -1.95
N SER A 298 33.01 -17.15 -3.10
CA SER A 298 33.47 -16.73 -4.43
C SER A 298 32.35 -16.06 -5.19
N TYR A 299 32.62 -14.90 -5.76
CA TYR A 299 31.66 -14.20 -6.61
C TYR A 299 31.72 -14.76 -8.03
N THR A 300 30.61 -15.24 -8.54
CA THR A 300 30.46 -15.69 -9.93
C THR A 300 29.49 -14.77 -10.66
N VAL A 301 29.80 -14.44 -11.90
CA VAL A 301 28.86 -13.77 -12.79
C VAL A 301 27.78 -14.77 -13.19
N ALA A 302 26.56 -14.52 -12.73
CA ALA A 302 25.43 -15.38 -13.00
C ALA A 302 24.46 -14.66 -13.94
N LEU A 303 24.45 -15.04 -15.22
CA LEU A 303 23.55 -14.52 -16.24
C LEU A 303 22.92 -15.68 -17.03
N PRO A 304 21.70 -15.49 -17.58
CA PRO A 304 21.13 -16.44 -18.54
C PRO A 304 21.98 -16.54 -19.80
N GLU A 305 21.87 -17.65 -20.54
CA GLU A 305 22.64 -17.90 -21.75
C GLU A 305 22.44 -16.81 -22.84
N ASN A 306 21.24 -16.21 -22.88
CA ASN A 306 20.90 -15.11 -23.79
C ASN A 306 21.27 -13.72 -23.24
N GLY A 307 21.97 -13.65 -22.11
CA GLY A 307 22.37 -12.42 -21.45
C GLY A 307 21.20 -11.60 -20.91
N PHE A 308 21.51 -10.46 -20.34
CA PHE A 308 20.52 -9.47 -19.89
C PHE A 308 20.15 -8.53 -21.04
N ASN A 309 18.88 -8.17 -21.15
CA ASN A 309 18.42 -7.07 -22.02
C ASN A 309 17.17 -6.42 -21.39
N LEU A 310 17.25 -5.13 -21.08
CA LEU A 310 16.16 -4.45 -20.37
C LEU A 310 14.88 -4.34 -21.22
N MET A 311 14.98 -4.15 -22.54
CA MET A 311 13.79 -4.06 -23.40
C MET A 311 13.07 -5.41 -23.48
N ARG A 312 13.81 -6.51 -23.43
CA ARG A 312 13.22 -7.85 -23.30
C ARG A 312 12.51 -8.01 -21.96
N GLU A 313 13.13 -7.57 -20.86
CA GLU A 313 12.49 -7.58 -19.55
C GLU A 313 11.17 -6.80 -19.56
N ILE A 314 11.16 -5.59 -20.14
CA ILE A 314 9.94 -4.77 -20.27
C ILE A 314 8.89 -5.44 -21.15
N ASN A 315 9.32 -6.10 -22.23
CA ASN A 315 8.40 -6.63 -23.24
C ASN A 315 7.84 -8.01 -22.90
N GLU A 316 8.63 -8.85 -22.25
CA GLU A 316 8.28 -10.25 -21.95
C GLU A 316 7.91 -10.48 -20.48
N THR A 317 7.87 -9.43 -19.64
CA THR A 317 7.31 -9.51 -18.29
C THR A 317 6.04 -8.67 -18.17
N SER A 318 5.18 -9.05 -17.25
CA SER A 318 3.93 -8.32 -16.97
C SER A 318 3.54 -8.48 -15.53
N ALA A 319 3.23 -7.37 -14.89
CA ALA A 319 2.53 -7.31 -13.61
C ALA A 319 1.18 -6.63 -13.84
N LYS A 320 0.10 -7.34 -13.56
CA LYS A 320 -1.27 -6.84 -13.67
C LYS A 320 -1.95 -6.97 -12.32
N SER A 321 -2.59 -5.90 -11.87
CA SER A 321 -3.45 -5.92 -10.69
C SER A 321 -4.83 -5.39 -11.04
N THR A 322 -5.86 -6.05 -10.55
CA THR A 322 -7.25 -5.67 -10.72
C THR A 322 -7.90 -5.63 -9.34
N SER A 323 -8.57 -4.53 -9.01
CA SER A 323 -9.29 -4.38 -7.74
C SER A 323 -10.72 -3.90 -8.02
N GLY A 324 -11.68 -4.65 -7.51
CA GLY A 324 -13.09 -4.29 -7.51
C GLY A 324 -13.58 -4.07 -6.08
N ASN A 325 -14.26 -2.96 -5.82
CA ASN A 325 -14.88 -2.67 -4.54
C ASN A 325 -16.34 -2.31 -4.76
N PHE A 326 -17.21 -2.93 -3.98
CA PHE A 326 -18.63 -2.62 -3.91
C PHE A 326 -19.02 -2.41 -2.46
N THR A 327 -19.61 -1.26 -2.15
CA THR A 327 -20.12 -0.95 -0.81
C THR A 327 -21.58 -0.52 -0.91
N LEU A 328 -22.42 -1.13 -0.09
CA LEU A 328 -23.82 -0.77 0.09
C LEU A 328 -24.03 -0.33 1.54
N THR A 329 -24.56 0.86 1.74
CA THR A 329 -24.84 1.41 3.06
C THR A 329 -26.28 1.87 3.14
N GLY A 330 -26.98 1.40 4.17
CA GLY A 330 -28.30 1.89 4.56
C GLY A 330 -28.20 2.70 5.84
N ASN A 331 -28.85 3.84 5.89
CA ASN A 331 -28.99 4.65 7.10
C ASN A 331 -30.47 4.95 7.39
N THR A 332 -30.82 5.06 8.66
CA THR A 332 -32.17 5.44 9.08
C THR A 332 -32.11 6.36 10.28
N THR A 333 -33.03 7.29 10.33
CA THR A 333 -33.28 8.13 11.50
C THR A 333 -34.77 8.06 11.84
N VAL A 334 -35.06 7.74 13.09
CA VAL A 334 -36.43 7.71 13.61
C VAL A 334 -36.53 8.74 14.72
N ASN A 335 -37.27 9.81 14.53
CA ASN A 335 -37.58 10.82 15.53
C ASN A 335 -38.70 10.27 16.44
N ILE A 336 -38.31 9.72 17.63
CA ILE A 336 -39.24 9.12 18.60
C ILE A 336 -40.05 10.20 19.29
N THR A 337 -39.34 11.26 19.71
CA THR A 337 -39.94 12.49 20.25
C THR A 337 -39.23 13.68 19.59
N LYS A 338 -39.60 14.92 20.00
CA LYS A 338 -38.89 16.13 19.58
C LYS A 338 -37.42 16.17 20.02
N ASP A 339 -37.12 15.48 21.13
CA ASP A 339 -35.83 15.53 21.82
C ASP A 339 -35.05 14.21 21.71
N LEU A 340 -35.73 13.09 21.34
CA LEU A 340 -35.13 11.74 21.25
C LEU A 340 -35.26 11.19 19.87
N LYS A 341 -34.15 10.78 19.29
CA LYS A 341 -34.09 10.08 18.01
C LYS A 341 -33.26 8.79 18.08
N PHE A 342 -33.62 7.82 17.28
CA PHE A 342 -32.79 6.65 16.98
C PHE A 342 -32.11 6.84 15.63
N VAL A 343 -30.82 6.55 15.55
CA VAL A 343 -30.04 6.55 14.30
C VAL A 343 -29.45 5.19 14.10
N GLY A 344 -29.73 4.58 12.95
CA GLY A 344 -29.21 3.29 12.54
C GLY A 344 -28.37 3.39 11.28
N LEU A 345 -27.34 2.58 11.16
CA LEU A 345 -26.50 2.44 9.99
C LEU A 345 -26.15 0.95 9.81
N ALA A 346 -26.34 0.45 8.60
CA ALA A 346 -25.93 -0.89 8.17
C ALA A 346 -25.07 -0.75 6.92
N SER A 347 -23.93 -1.43 6.88
CA SER A 347 -23.04 -1.42 5.74
C SER A 347 -22.56 -2.82 5.40
N PHE A 348 -22.50 -3.10 4.11
CA PHE A 348 -21.90 -4.28 3.52
C PHE A 348 -20.87 -3.84 2.47
N SER A 349 -19.68 -4.41 2.52
CA SER A 349 -18.63 -4.19 1.52
C SER A 349 -18.09 -5.51 1.02
N TYR A 350 -17.88 -5.59 -0.28
CA TYR A 350 -17.21 -6.70 -0.95
C TYR A 350 -16.04 -6.17 -1.78
N ILE A 351 -14.84 -6.64 -1.49
CA ILE A 351 -13.64 -6.28 -2.22
C ILE A 351 -13.06 -7.54 -2.85
N SER A 352 -12.69 -7.45 -4.12
CA SER A 352 -12.07 -8.53 -4.88
C SER A 352 -10.81 -8.00 -5.54
N ASP A 353 -9.65 -8.48 -5.08
CA ASP A 353 -8.35 -8.11 -5.61
C ASP A 353 -7.74 -9.31 -6.33
N HIS A 354 -7.27 -9.11 -7.57
CA HIS A 354 -6.57 -10.11 -8.36
C HIS A 354 -5.24 -9.54 -8.82
N GLY A 355 -4.17 -10.28 -8.54
CA GLY A 355 -2.83 -9.97 -9.00
C GLY A 355 -2.32 -11.08 -9.93
N GLU A 356 -1.63 -10.67 -10.98
CA GLU A 356 -0.97 -11.57 -11.91
C GLU A 356 0.40 -11.02 -12.25
N ASN A 357 1.44 -11.85 -12.08
CA ASN A 357 2.80 -11.50 -12.42
C ASN A 357 3.37 -12.61 -13.33
N ILE A 358 3.78 -12.24 -14.55
CA ILE A 358 4.30 -13.14 -15.57
C ILE A 358 5.75 -12.78 -15.84
N ASN A 359 6.62 -13.79 -15.79
CA ASN A 359 8.00 -13.72 -16.24
C ASN A 359 8.17 -14.63 -17.47
N GLY A 360 8.37 -14.04 -18.63
CA GLY A 360 8.58 -14.77 -19.87
C GLY A 360 9.87 -15.58 -19.83
N LYS A 361 9.89 -16.73 -20.50
CA LYS A 361 10.98 -17.74 -20.43
C LYS A 361 12.37 -17.23 -20.77
N ASN A 362 12.47 -16.18 -21.60
CA ASN A 362 13.77 -15.65 -22.04
C ASN A 362 14.28 -14.51 -21.14
N THR A 363 13.51 -14.12 -20.12
CA THR A 363 13.82 -12.98 -19.27
C THR A 363 14.82 -13.32 -18.17
N TYR A 364 15.56 -12.31 -17.73
CA TYR A 364 16.38 -12.39 -16.53
C TYR A 364 15.53 -12.66 -15.29
N ALA A 365 14.33 -12.06 -15.23
CA ALA A 365 13.37 -12.31 -14.16
C ALA A 365 13.01 -13.79 -14.04
N ALA A 366 12.74 -14.48 -15.15
CA ALA A 366 12.47 -15.92 -15.16
C ALA A 366 13.71 -16.74 -14.77
N TRP A 367 14.89 -16.29 -15.18
CA TRP A 367 16.14 -16.93 -14.81
C TRP A 367 16.43 -16.83 -13.31
N MET A 368 16.22 -15.66 -12.70
CA MET A 368 16.33 -15.47 -11.25
C MET A 368 15.30 -16.29 -10.46
N ASP A 369 14.11 -16.45 -11.00
CA ASP A 369 12.97 -17.12 -10.38
C ASP A 369 12.92 -18.64 -10.63
N ARG A 370 13.93 -19.19 -11.33
CA ARG A 370 13.98 -20.62 -11.66
C ARG A 370 14.05 -21.48 -10.39
N PRO A 371 13.34 -22.61 -10.36
CA PRO A 371 13.28 -23.44 -9.16
C PRO A 371 14.60 -24.17 -8.83
N PHE A 372 15.57 -24.22 -9.79
CA PHE A 372 16.86 -24.91 -9.61
C PHE A 372 18.01 -24.23 -10.36
N GLU A 373 19.19 -24.20 -9.70
CA GLU A 373 20.43 -23.73 -10.31
C GLU A 373 21.21 -24.78 -11.09
N ASN A 374 21.16 -26.03 -10.68
CA ASN A 374 22.12 -27.06 -11.09
C ASN A 374 21.47 -28.16 -11.91
N ASN A 375 21.09 -27.87 -13.14
CA ASN A 375 20.95 -28.92 -14.11
C ASN A 375 22.07 -28.83 -15.15
N THR A 376 23.01 -29.77 -15.12
CA THR A 376 24.11 -29.88 -16.07
C THR A 376 23.64 -30.17 -17.49
N THR A 377 22.35 -30.49 -17.69
CA THR A 377 21.73 -30.70 -18.99
C THR A 377 20.81 -29.51 -19.30
N THR A 378 21.25 -28.65 -20.21
CA THR A 378 20.51 -27.45 -20.68
C THR A 378 19.09 -27.74 -21.15
N SER A 379 18.82 -28.97 -21.65
CA SER A 379 17.50 -29.39 -22.14
C SER A 379 16.42 -29.58 -21.08
N LYS A 380 16.75 -29.52 -19.80
CA LYS A 380 15.80 -29.73 -18.67
C LYS A 380 15.56 -28.49 -17.81
N ARG A 381 16.10 -27.35 -18.17
CA ARG A 381 15.87 -26.10 -17.45
C ARG A 381 14.49 -25.56 -17.77
N ILE A 382 13.72 -25.27 -16.73
CA ILE A 382 12.38 -24.73 -16.86
C ILE A 382 12.44 -23.24 -16.53
N TYR A 383 12.22 -22.42 -17.55
CA TYR A 383 12.15 -20.97 -17.44
C TYR A 383 10.73 -20.49 -17.71
N GLY A 384 10.42 -19.33 -17.16
CA GLY A 384 9.10 -18.76 -17.21
C GLY A 384 8.30 -19.09 -15.96
N SER A 385 7.55 -18.12 -15.50
CA SER A 385 6.65 -18.32 -14.35
C SER A 385 5.43 -17.42 -14.46
N ILE A 386 4.35 -17.88 -13.84
CA ILE A 386 3.19 -17.06 -13.54
C ILE A 386 2.89 -17.16 -12.05
N TYR A 387 2.74 -16.01 -11.39
CA TYR A 387 2.27 -15.89 -10.01
C TYR A 387 0.93 -15.20 -10.01
N GLN A 388 -0.07 -15.83 -9.42
CA GLN A 388 -1.43 -15.30 -9.34
C GLN A 388 -1.89 -15.25 -7.89
N THR A 389 -2.55 -14.15 -7.54
CA THR A 389 -3.18 -13.96 -6.23
C THR A 389 -4.63 -13.56 -6.43
N SER A 390 -5.50 -14.07 -5.55
CA SER A 390 -6.90 -13.66 -5.48
C SER A 390 -7.26 -13.45 -4.01
N THR A 391 -7.65 -12.23 -3.68
CA THR A 391 -8.10 -11.87 -2.33
C THR A 391 -9.56 -11.46 -2.40
N TYR A 392 -10.37 -12.09 -1.58
CA TYR A 392 -11.78 -11.74 -1.37
C TYR A 392 -11.94 -11.24 0.06
N ASN A 393 -12.51 -10.05 0.20
CA ASN A 393 -12.75 -9.43 1.50
C ASN A 393 -14.22 -9.04 1.60
N THR A 394 -14.89 -9.47 2.67
CA THR A 394 -16.27 -9.11 3.00
C THR A 394 -16.33 -8.44 4.36
N ASN A 395 -16.94 -7.25 4.39
CA ASN A 395 -17.11 -6.48 5.60
C ASN A 395 -18.58 -6.24 5.88
N TYR A 396 -18.97 -6.45 7.12
CA TYR A 396 -20.31 -6.13 7.62
C TYR A 396 -20.16 -5.17 8.80
N MET A 397 -21.00 -4.16 8.84
CA MET A 397 -21.12 -3.27 10.00
C MET A 397 -22.58 -2.95 10.25
N LEU A 398 -23.00 -3.10 11.50
CA LEU A 398 -24.29 -2.62 11.99
C LEU A 398 -24.04 -1.74 13.21
N ARG A 399 -24.57 -0.52 13.18
CA ARG A 399 -24.46 0.45 14.26
C ARG A 399 -25.83 1.07 14.53
N GLY A 400 -26.19 1.19 15.80
CA GLY A 400 -27.39 1.89 16.22
C GLY A 400 -27.15 2.69 17.50
N HIS A 401 -27.72 3.88 17.58
CA HIS A 401 -27.67 4.70 18.80
C HIS A 401 -28.92 5.53 18.98
N PHE A 402 -29.23 5.79 20.24
CA PHE A 402 -30.19 6.79 20.64
C PHE A 402 -29.47 8.11 20.89
N ALA A 403 -30.03 9.21 20.41
CA ALA A 403 -29.53 10.54 20.63
C ALA A 403 -30.65 11.39 21.23
N TYR A 404 -30.39 11.89 22.42
CA TYR A 404 -31.27 12.80 23.18
C TYR A 404 -30.64 14.18 23.21
N GLY A 405 -31.43 15.23 22.94
CA GLY A 405 -30.96 16.61 23.01
C GLY A 405 -32.09 17.53 23.48
N HIS A 406 -31.89 18.21 24.62
CA HIS A 406 -32.86 19.14 25.19
C HIS A 406 -32.18 20.36 25.79
N THR A 407 -32.86 21.52 25.70
CA THR A 407 -32.44 22.76 26.34
C THR A 407 -33.41 23.11 27.44
N PHE A 408 -32.97 23.05 28.70
CA PHE A 408 -33.75 23.40 29.89
C PHE A 408 -33.54 24.87 30.22
N ASN A 409 -34.60 25.60 30.49
CA ASN A 409 -34.58 27.00 30.93
C ASN A 409 -33.74 27.93 30.03
N GLU A 410 -33.57 27.59 28.75
CA GLU A 410 -32.76 28.33 27.76
C GLU A 410 -31.26 28.41 28.05
N ILE A 411 -30.80 27.95 29.23
CA ILE A 411 -29.41 28.08 29.70
C ILE A 411 -28.68 26.75 29.86
N HIS A 412 -29.38 25.62 29.98
CA HIS A 412 -28.80 24.28 30.16
C HIS A 412 -29.10 23.45 28.93
N ARG A 413 -28.12 23.23 28.08
CA ARG A 413 -28.25 22.32 26.93
C ARG A 413 -27.56 20.99 27.23
N LEU A 414 -28.33 19.92 27.17
CA LEU A 414 -27.84 18.56 27.40
C LEU A 414 -28.01 17.74 26.10
N ASN A 415 -26.93 17.14 25.62
CA ASN A 415 -26.95 16.13 24.57
C ASN A 415 -26.38 14.82 25.12
N VAL A 416 -27.08 13.72 24.90
CA VAL A 416 -26.67 12.38 25.32
C VAL A 416 -26.82 11.45 24.15
N LEU A 417 -25.79 10.65 23.92
CA LEU A 417 -25.79 9.60 22.89
C LEU A 417 -25.40 8.29 23.56
N ALA A 418 -26.13 7.20 23.28
CA ALA A 418 -25.80 5.85 23.72
C ALA A 418 -26.10 4.85 22.61
N GLY A 419 -25.16 3.96 22.33
CA GLY A 419 -25.28 3.05 21.20
C GLY A 419 -24.38 1.84 21.26
N ALA A 420 -24.57 0.99 20.24
CA ALA A 420 -23.79 -0.21 20.01
C ALA A 420 -23.43 -0.35 18.54
N GLN A 421 -22.33 -1.05 18.28
CA GLN A 421 -21.85 -1.39 16.96
C GLN A 421 -21.32 -2.82 16.95
N ILE A 422 -21.60 -3.53 15.88
CA ILE A 422 -20.96 -4.81 15.55
C ILE A 422 -20.36 -4.70 14.17
N SER A 423 -19.21 -5.33 14.00
CA SER A 423 -18.56 -5.42 12.68
C SER A 423 -17.80 -6.72 12.54
N ARG A 424 -17.72 -7.21 11.32
CA ARG A 424 -16.93 -8.39 10.95
C ARG A 424 -16.25 -8.12 9.63
N ASN A 425 -14.97 -8.44 9.59
CA ASN A 425 -14.15 -8.46 8.38
C ASN A 425 -13.67 -9.89 8.17
N TYR A 426 -13.92 -10.44 7.00
CA TYR A 426 -13.43 -11.75 6.58
C TYR A 426 -12.67 -11.58 5.28
N ALA A 427 -11.38 -11.90 5.29
CA ALA A 427 -10.54 -11.89 4.11
C ALA A 427 -9.96 -13.27 3.84
N LYS A 428 -10.04 -13.70 2.59
CA LYS A 428 -9.44 -14.94 2.11
C LYS A 428 -8.55 -14.62 0.91
N THR A 429 -7.26 -14.94 1.03
CA THR A 429 -6.29 -14.86 -0.06
C THR A 429 -5.93 -16.26 -0.52
N ILE A 430 -5.96 -16.48 -1.82
CA ILE A 430 -5.45 -17.67 -2.49
C ILE A 430 -4.34 -17.22 -3.41
N PHE A 431 -3.22 -17.94 -3.41
CA PHE A 431 -2.14 -17.69 -4.34
C PHE A 431 -1.65 -18.98 -4.98
N THR A 432 -1.16 -18.85 -6.20
CA THR A 432 -0.56 -19.95 -6.96
C THR A 432 0.60 -19.42 -7.80
N LYS A 433 1.69 -20.19 -7.82
CA LYS A 433 2.83 -19.96 -8.68
C LYS A 433 3.06 -21.20 -9.53
N ARG A 434 3.20 -21.01 -10.84
CA ARG A 434 3.47 -22.07 -11.79
C ARG A 434 4.72 -21.74 -12.57
N TYR A 435 5.55 -22.75 -12.79
CA TYR A 435 6.80 -22.64 -13.52
C TYR A 435 6.68 -23.18 -14.93
N GLY A 436 7.60 -22.79 -15.81
CA GLY A 436 7.57 -23.19 -17.21
C GLY A 436 6.35 -22.62 -17.95
N TYR A 437 5.87 -21.48 -17.49
CA TYR A 437 4.70 -20.84 -18.10
C TYR A 437 5.05 -20.17 -19.42
N ASP A 438 4.24 -20.47 -20.44
CA ASP A 438 4.29 -19.82 -21.74
C ASP A 438 3.03 -18.93 -21.89
N PRO A 439 3.19 -17.60 -21.92
CA PRO A 439 2.05 -16.68 -22.03
C PRO A 439 1.30 -16.77 -23.37
N VAL A 440 1.92 -17.35 -24.41
CA VAL A 440 1.28 -17.51 -25.72
C VAL A 440 0.31 -18.67 -25.73
N THR A 441 0.71 -19.80 -25.15
CA THR A 441 -0.11 -21.02 -25.14
C THR A 441 -0.91 -21.23 -23.86
N GLY A 442 -0.56 -20.51 -22.78
CA GLY A 442 -1.12 -20.74 -21.45
C GLY A 442 -0.64 -22.03 -20.76
N ASN A 443 0.22 -22.79 -21.42
CA ASN A 443 0.75 -24.02 -20.87
C ASN A 443 1.80 -23.74 -19.78
N HIS A 444 1.96 -24.70 -18.89
CA HIS A 444 2.98 -24.68 -17.86
C HIS A 444 3.59 -26.08 -17.69
N SER A 445 4.78 -26.14 -17.12
CA SER A 445 5.49 -27.37 -16.86
C SER A 445 5.64 -27.60 -15.36
N THR A 446 5.50 -28.85 -14.94
CA THR A 446 5.84 -29.20 -13.55
C THR A 446 7.36 -29.31 -13.45
N PRO A 447 8.01 -28.57 -12.54
CA PRO A 447 9.44 -28.74 -12.30
C PRO A 447 9.74 -30.17 -11.89
N LEU A 448 10.74 -30.75 -12.55
CA LEU A 448 11.23 -32.07 -12.18
C LEU A 448 12.46 -31.90 -11.29
N TYR A 449 12.58 -32.74 -10.29
CA TYR A 449 13.78 -32.81 -9.49
C TYR A 449 14.97 -33.17 -10.39
N PRO A 450 16.07 -32.41 -10.38
CA PRO A 450 17.23 -32.76 -11.21
C PRO A 450 17.86 -34.05 -10.68
N ALA A 451 17.82 -35.09 -11.48
CA ALA A 451 18.62 -36.28 -11.18
C ALA A 451 20.09 -35.89 -11.17
N SER A 452 20.80 -36.14 -10.11
CA SER A 452 22.24 -35.97 -10.07
C SER A 452 22.87 -36.87 -11.11
N GLY A 453 23.80 -36.33 -11.91
CA GLY A 453 24.44 -37.10 -12.99
C GLY A 453 25.06 -38.40 -12.46
N ASN A 454 25.18 -39.40 -13.30
CA ASN A 454 25.79 -40.73 -13.23
C ASN A 454 25.86 -41.52 -11.89
N ASN A 455 25.58 -40.89 -10.74
CA ASN A 455 25.44 -41.56 -9.45
C ASN A 455 24.03 -41.33 -8.93
N SER A 456 23.31 -42.38 -8.73
CA SER A 456 21.95 -42.49 -8.21
C SER A 456 21.80 -41.99 -6.74
N VAL A 457 22.69 -41.18 -6.24
CA VAL A 457 22.59 -40.63 -4.88
C VAL A 457 21.73 -39.38 -4.93
N ILE A 458 20.54 -39.48 -4.39
CA ILE A 458 19.61 -38.37 -4.19
C ILE A 458 20.23 -37.47 -3.10
N ASP A 459 20.49 -36.21 -3.43
CA ASP A 459 20.83 -35.18 -2.45
C ASP A 459 19.56 -34.80 -1.67
N TYR A 460 19.41 -35.33 -0.48
CA TYR A 460 18.21 -35.15 0.36
C TYR A 460 17.98 -33.68 0.72
N ASP A 461 19.01 -32.88 0.96
CA ASP A 461 18.84 -31.47 1.32
C ASP A 461 18.30 -30.67 0.12
N LYS A 462 18.76 -30.96 -1.09
CA LYS A 462 18.22 -30.39 -2.32
C LYS A 462 16.80 -30.86 -2.61
N LEU A 463 16.50 -32.14 -2.34
CA LEU A 463 15.16 -32.68 -2.49
C LEU A 463 14.17 -32.02 -1.52
N VAL A 464 14.57 -31.83 -0.27
CA VAL A 464 13.77 -31.13 0.74
C VAL A 464 13.56 -29.66 0.35
N SER A 465 14.62 -28.97 -0.12
CA SER A 465 14.51 -27.59 -0.61
C SER A 465 13.57 -27.47 -1.80
N PHE A 466 13.60 -28.44 -2.70
CA PHE A 466 12.68 -28.54 -3.84
C PHE A 466 11.22 -28.73 -3.41
N GLY A 467 10.98 -29.69 -2.52
CA GLY A 467 9.68 -29.92 -1.95
C GLY A 467 9.11 -28.65 -1.30
N LYS A 468 9.92 -27.93 -0.53
CA LYS A 468 9.54 -26.63 0.06
C LYS A 468 9.20 -25.58 -1.00
N THR A 469 9.95 -25.52 -2.08
CA THR A 469 9.68 -24.59 -3.20
C THR A 469 8.33 -24.88 -3.85
N LEU A 470 7.98 -26.15 -4.07
CA LEU A 470 6.70 -26.56 -4.64
C LEU A 470 5.56 -26.34 -3.66
N ASP A 471 5.75 -26.69 -2.39
CA ASP A 471 4.74 -26.49 -1.34
C ASP A 471 4.41 -24.99 -1.14
N ASN A 472 5.44 -24.13 -1.23
CA ASN A 472 5.27 -22.69 -1.14
C ASN A 472 4.74 -22.06 -2.44
N SER A 473 4.57 -22.83 -3.50
CA SER A 473 4.04 -22.33 -4.78
C SER A 473 2.53 -22.11 -4.77
N THR A 474 1.81 -22.72 -3.84
CA THR A 474 0.36 -22.56 -3.67
C THR A 474 0.02 -22.42 -2.21
N GLY A 475 -1.00 -21.65 -1.90
CA GLY A 475 -1.46 -21.55 -0.52
C GLY A 475 -2.72 -20.70 -0.39
N GLN A 476 -3.22 -20.70 0.83
CA GLN A 476 -4.30 -19.80 1.23
C GLN A 476 -4.04 -19.21 2.60
N ALA A 477 -4.47 -17.97 2.76
CA ALA A 477 -4.53 -17.30 4.06
C ALA A 477 -5.95 -16.84 4.32
N ILE A 478 -6.41 -17.00 5.54
CA ILE A 478 -7.73 -16.54 5.98
C ILE A 478 -7.49 -15.64 7.19
N THR A 479 -8.08 -14.46 7.16
CA THR A 479 -8.08 -13.53 8.29
C THR A 479 -9.52 -13.17 8.61
N GLU A 480 -9.88 -13.27 9.88
CA GLU A 480 -11.20 -12.91 10.37
C GLU A 480 -11.08 -12.03 11.61
N ASN A 481 -11.64 -10.83 11.52
CA ASN A 481 -11.71 -9.87 12.62
C ASN A 481 -13.17 -9.57 12.91
N ALA A 482 -13.60 -9.81 14.16
CA ALA A 482 -14.92 -9.46 14.63
C ALA A 482 -14.80 -8.51 15.82
N MET A 483 -15.66 -7.51 15.85
CA MET A 483 -15.69 -6.49 16.90
C MET A 483 -17.12 -6.20 17.34
N ALA A 484 -17.30 -6.07 18.66
CA ALA A 484 -18.52 -5.57 19.27
C ALA A 484 -18.18 -4.39 20.19
N SER A 485 -18.95 -3.34 20.12
CA SER A 485 -18.66 -2.09 20.84
C SER A 485 -19.92 -1.51 21.45
N PHE A 486 -19.79 -0.98 22.66
CA PHE A 486 -20.82 -0.19 23.33
C PHE A 486 -20.23 1.19 23.64
N TYR A 487 -20.96 2.25 23.38
CA TYR A 487 -20.45 3.60 23.57
C TYR A 487 -21.51 4.58 24.02
N GLY A 488 -21.07 5.62 24.71
CA GLY A 488 -21.92 6.72 25.14
C GLY A 488 -21.13 8.02 25.20
N THR A 489 -21.83 9.14 24.92
CA THR A 489 -21.29 10.50 25.07
C THR A 489 -22.30 11.38 25.77
N ILE A 490 -21.80 12.33 26.54
CA ILE A 490 -22.56 13.37 27.17
C ILE A 490 -21.89 14.71 26.85
N ASP A 491 -22.66 15.66 26.32
CA ASP A 491 -22.26 17.04 26.16
C ASP A 491 -23.22 17.92 26.94
N TYR A 492 -22.69 18.69 27.88
CA TYR A 492 -23.45 19.62 28.66
C TYR A 492 -22.91 21.04 28.48
N ILE A 493 -23.79 21.95 28.05
CA ILE A 493 -23.45 23.34 27.78
C ILE A 493 -24.26 24.23 28.73
N LEU A 494 -23.55 24.99 29.55
CA LEU A 494 -24.13 25.94 30.51
C LEU A 494 -23.91 27.37 30.03
N LEU A 495 -24.98 28.14 29.90
CA LEU A 495 -24.97 29.57 29.53
C LEU A 495 -24.27 29.88 28.18
N ASN A 496 -24.11 28.89 27.30
CA ASN A 496 -23.26 28.96 26.11
C ASN A 496 -21.78 29.26 26.39
N ARG A 497 -21.34 29.26 27.64
CA ARG A 497 -19.99 29.64 28.11
C ARG A 497 -19.18 28.42 28.50
N TYR A 498 -19.76 27.51 29.26
CA TYR A 498 -19.06 26.36 29.82
C TYR A 498 -19.57 25.11 29.14
N VAL A 499 -18.66 24.41 28.46
CA VAL A 499 -18.96 23.17 27.74
C VAL A 499 -18.22 22.04 28.43
N PHE A 500 -18.96 21.05 28.93
CA PHE A 500 -18.42 19.80 29.47
C PHE A 500 -18.78 18.68 28.53
N ASN A 501 -17.79 17.88 28.12
CA ASN A 501 -18.01 16.67 27.34
C ASN A 501 -17.37 15.48 28.05
N ALA A 502 -18.00 14.33 27.94
CA ALA A 502 -17.46 13.06 28.38
C ALA A 502 -17.88 11.96 27.43
N SER A 503 -17.00 11.02 27.23
CA SER A 503 -17.29 9.82 26.43
C SER A 503 -16.74 8.57 27.09
N VAL A 504 -17.43 7.47 26.87
CA VAL A 504 -16.99 6.12 27.25
C VAL A 504 -17.29 5.19 26.12
N ARG A 505 -16.36 4.28 25.84
CA ARG A 505 -16.54 3.22 24.86
C ARG A 505 -15.87 1.95 25.35
N SER A 506 -16.55 0.83 25.19
CA SER A 506 -16.03 -0.51 25.46
C SER A 506 -16.00 -1.29 24.17
N ASP A 507 -14.81 -1.66 23.72
CA ASP A 507 -14.57 -2.40 22.49
C ASP A 507 -14.14 -3.83 22.82
N GLY A 508 -14.84 -4.82 22.26
CA GLY A 508 -14.49 -6.23 22.31
C GLY A 508 -14.03 -6.71 20.95
N SER A 509 -13.00 -7.55 20.91
CA SER A 509 -12.47 -8.12 19.66
C SER A 509 -12.01 -9.56 19.87
N ASN A 510 -12.16 -10.39 18.81
CA ASN A 510 -11.63 -11.75 18.77
C ASN A 510 -10.09 -11.82 18.69
N ASN A 511 -9.41 -10.69 18.49
CA ASN A 511 -7.94 -10.59 18.42
C ASN A 511 -7.29 -10.50 19.81
N PHE A 512 -8.07 -10.48 20.88
CA PHE A 512 -7.57 -10.37 22.25
C PHE A 512 -7.78 -11.62 23.08
N GLY A 513 -6.98 -11.74 24.13
CA GLY A 513 -7.02 -12.87 25.05
C GLY A 513 -8.40 -13.02 25.69
N SER A 514 -8.79 -14.24 25.99
CA SER A 514 -10.13 -14.56 26.51
C SER A 514 -10.48 -13.85 27.83
N LYS A 515 -9.46 -13.38 28.57
CA LYS A 515 -9.63 -12.64 29.81
C LYS A 515 -9.67 -11.11 29.61
N GLU A 516 -9.26 -10.60 28.44
CA GLU A 516 -9.12 -9.18 28.12
C GLU A 516 -9.83 -8.79 26.82
N GLN A 517 -10.90 -9.51 26.49
CA GLN A 517 -11.62 -9.30 25.23
C GLN A 517 -12.21 -7.90 25.10
N PHE A 518 -12.71 -7.32 26.20
CA PHE A 518 -13.30 -6.00 26.22
C PHE A 518 -12.36 -5.00 26.89
N ASN A 519 -12.13 -3.88 26.23
CA ASN A 519 -11.36 -2.77 26.77
C ASN A 519 -12.17 -1.50 26.76
N ALA A 520 -12.20 -0.81 27.90
CA ALA A 520 -12.87 0.48 28.03
C ALA A 520 -11.89 1.62 27.80
N THR A 521 -12.29 2.55 26.94
CA THR A 521 -11.63 3.83 26.69
C THR A 521 -12.58 4.94 27.14
N TRP A 522 -12.06 6.06 27.60
CA TRP A 522 -12.87 7.19 28.02
C TRP A 522 -12.16 8.50 27.73
N SER A 523 -12.92 9.57 27.57
CA SER A 523 -12.38 10.92 27.50
C SER A 523 -13.29 11.90 28.27
N ALA A 524 -12.68 12.96 28.77
CA ALA A 524 -13.37 14.09 29.37
C ALA A 524 -12.75 15.39 28.84
N GLY A 525 -13.58 16.36 28.57
CA GLY A 525 -13.17 17.68 28.10
C GLY A 525 -13.96 18.80 28.74
N PHE A 526 -13.32 19.93 28.83
CA PHE A 526 -13.92 21.18 29.28
C PHE A 526 -13.51 22.30 28.32
N SER A 527 -14.49 23.10 27.92
CA SER A 527 -14.24 24.30 27.14
C SER A 527 -14.93 25.51 27.78
N TRP A 528 -14.19 26.60 27.85
CA TRP A 528 -14.67 27.86 28.38
C TRP A 528 -14.62 28.94 27.30
N ASN A 529 -15.79 29.40 26.85
CA ASN A 529 -15.95 30.51 25.93
C ASN A 529 -15.85 31.81 26.71
N ILE A 530 -14.64 32.32 26.88
CA ILE A 530 -14.30 33.48 27.70
C ILE A 530 -14.91 34.75 27.11
N ASP A 531 -15.01 34.82 25.79
CA ASP A 531 -15.62 35.94 25.06
C ASP A 531 -17.12 36.14 25.37
N GLU A 532 -17.81 35.09 25.85
CA GLU A 532 -19.22 35.18 26.27
C GLU A 532 -19.37 35.71 27.70
N GLU A 533 -18.29 35.94 28.46
CA GLU A 533 -18.33 36.52 29.78
C GLU A 533 -18.71 38.01 29.76
N SER A 534 -19.49 38.45 30.77
CA SER A 534 -19.98 39.81 30.81
C SER A 534 -18.88 40.87 30.88
N TRP A 535 -17.75 40.53 31.52
CA TRP A 535 -16.58 41.40 31.64
C TRP A 535 -15.76 41.52 30.35
N MET A 536 -15.93 40.57 29.42
CA MET A 536 -15.29 40.63 28.09
C MET A 536 -16.06 41.50 27.09
N LYS A 537 -17.37 41.75 27.36
CA LYS A 537 -18.22 42.56 26.49
C LYS A 537 -17.89 44.05 26.64
N GLY A 538 -17.88 44.80 25.55
CA GLY A 538 -17.55 46.23 25.53
C GLY A 538 -16.20 46.52 24.87
N LYS A 539 -15.38 47.41 25.46
CA LYS A 539 -14.10 47.82 24.84
C LYS A 539 -13.09 46.68 24.58
N ILE A 540 -13.15 45.60 25.37
CA ILE A 540 -12.29 44.43 25.21
C ILE A 540 -12.68 43.67 23.96
N SER A 541 -13.98 43.55 23.68
CA SER A 541 -14.48 42.83 22.48
C SER A 541 -14.15 43.55 21.16
N ASP A 542 -13.80 44.84 21.21
CA ASP A 542 -13.31 45.55 20.02
C ASP A 542 -11.93 45.06 19.58
N VAL A 543 -11.13 44.57 20.53
CA VAL A 543 -9.79 44.02 20.27
C VAL A 543 -9.81 42.50 20.25
N ILE A 544 -10.37 41.84 21.26
CA ILE A 544 -10.48 40.37 21.37
C ILE A 544 -11.90 39.98 21.01
N SER A 545 -12.12 39.50 19.83
CA SER A 545 -13.42 39.12 19.27
C SER A 545 -13.88 37.73 19.65
N SER A 546 -12.95 36.84 19.93
CA SER A 546 -13.23 35.50 20.43
C SER A 546 -12.10 35.01 21.33
N MET A 547 -12.41 34.27 22.39
CA MET A 547 -11.41 33.66 23.27
C MET A 547 -11.98 32.40 23.92
N THR A 548 -11.37 31.26 23.61
CA THR A 548 -11.79 29.95 24.11
C THR A 548 -10.62 29.20 24.72
N LEU A 549 -10.76 28.77 25.97
CA LEU A 549 -9.85 27.84 26.63
C LEU A 549 -10.41 26.42 26.52
N ARG A 550 -9.60 25.47 26.14
CA ARG A 550 -9.97 24.05 26.01
C ARG A 550 -9.04 23.18 26.83
N LEU A 551 -9.60 22.24 27.58
CA LEU A 551 -8.89 21.22 28.34
C LEU A 551 -9.49 19.86 27.97
N ALA A 552 -8.66 18.86 27.71
CA ALA A 552 -9.13 17.52 27.44
C ALA A 552 -8.16 16.48 28.01
N THR A 553 -8.69 15.37 28.47
CA THR A 553 -7.92 14.21 28.90
C THR A 553 -8.68 12.93 28.60
N GLY A 554 -7.96 11.83 28.39
CA GLY A 554 -8.59 10.53 28.16
C GLY A 554 -7.62 9.41 27.87
N TYR A 555 -8.17 8.21 27.84
CA TYR A 555 -7.46 7.01 27.39
C TYR A 555 -7.93 6.66 25.99
N THR A 556 -6.96 6.52 25.07
CA THR A 556 -7.18 5.90 23.75
C THR A 556 -6.53 4.53 23.74
N GLY A 557 -7.08 3.60 22.94
CA GLY A 557 -6.56 2.25 22.80
C GLY A 557 -6.04 2.01 21.37
N GLY A 558 -4.95 1.26 21.24
CA GLY A 558 -4.40 0.79 19.97
C GLY A 558 -4.47 -0.73 19.84
N VAL A 559 -4.71 -1.23 18.62
CA VAL A 559 -4.72 -2.68 18.31
C VAL A 559 -3.43 -3.04 17.60
N ASN A 560 -2.65 -3.94 18.18
CA ASN A 560 -1.57 -4.58 17.43
C ASN A 560 -2.14 -5.77 16.64
N LYS A 561 -2.27 -5.62 15.34
CA LYS A 561 -2.81 -6.65 14.43
C LYS A 561 -1.84 -7.81 14.16
N SER A 562 -0.60 -7.71 14.61
CA SER A 562 0.45 -8.71 14.35
C SER A 562 0.54 -9.78 15.45
N VAL A 563 -0.23 -9.65 16.53
CA VAL A 563 -0.19 -10.55 17.70
C VAL A 563 -1.51 -11.28 17.84
N TYR A 564 -1.44 -12.56 18.16
CA TYR A 564 -2.62 -13.43 18.29
C TYR A 564 -2.69 -14.03 19.70
N PRO A 565 -3.88 -14.12 20.32
CA PRO A 565 -4.05 -14.64 21.67
C PRO A 565 -4.00 -16.17 21.75
N VAL A 566 -4.03 -16.84 20.59
CA VAL A 566 -4.13 -18.31 20.45
C VAL A 566 -2.77 -18.93 20.17
N ILE A 567 -2.67 -20.23 20.37
CA ILE A 567 -1.49 -20.99 19.95
C ILE A 567 -1.37 -20.90 18.43
N ILE A 568 -0.21 -20.44 17.95
CA ILE A 568 0.14 -20.53 16.53
C ILE A 568 1.06 -21.72 16.35
N MET A 569 0.61 -22.70 15.57
CA MET A 569 1.40 -23.85 15.18
C MET A 569 1.90 -23.67 13.75
N LYS A 570 3.18 -23.86 13.56
CA LYS A 570 3.81 -23.99 12.24
C LYS A 570 4.01 -25.47 11.96
N TYR A 571 3.46 -25.93 10.84
CA TYR A 571 3.66 -27.30 10.39
C TYR A 571 4.80 -27.33 9.39
N ASP A 572 5.90 -27.99 9.75
CA ASP A 572 6.98 -28.26 8.81
C ASP A 572 6.69 -29.56 8.05
N ASN A 573 6.80 -29.50 6.74
CA ASN A 573 6.29 -30.54 5.84
C ASN A 573 7.09 -31.84 5.81
N THR A 574 8.18 -31.98 6.56
CA THR A 574 8.99 -33.21 6.43
C THR A 574 9.77 -33.55 7.68
N PHE A 575 9.21 -34.39 8.50
CA PHE A 575 10.02 -35.38 9.21
C PHE A 575 9.84 -36.73 8.48
N ARG A 576 10.84 -37.18 7.71
CA ARG A 576 10.85 -38.51 7.11
C ARG A 576 11.36 -39.53 8.12
N ILE A 577 10.58 -40.55 8.38
CA ILE A 577 11.00 -41.71 9.16
C ILE A 577 11.55 -42.80 8.23
N SER A 578 11.07 -42.84 7.00
CA SER A 578 11.53 -43.76 5.94
C SER A 578 11.29 -43.16 4.55
N ASP A 579 11.77 -43.83 3.52
CA ASP A 579 11.56 -43.40 2.10
C ASP A 579 10.08 -43.36 1.70
N THR A 580 9.21 -44.03 2.46
CA THR A 580 7.77 -44.13 2.17
C THR A 580 6.90 -43.36 3.14
N ASP A 581 7.38 -43.04 4.36
CA ASP A 581 6.58 -42.44 5.41
C ASP A 581 7.06 -41.04 5.77
N SER A 582 6.20 -40.05 5.54
CA SER A 582 6.42 -38.66 5.96
C SER A 582 5.36 -38.23 6.98
N TYR A 583 5.78 -37.66 8.09
CA TYR A 583 4.92 -37.07 9.09
C TYR A 583 5.05 -35.56 9.09
N ARG A 584 3.90 -34.88 9.25
CA ARG A 584 3.91 -33.44 9.50
C ARG A 584 4.22 -33.19 10.97
N MET A 585 5.29 -32.48 11.25
CA MET A 585 5.62 -32.04 12.60
C MET A 585 5.08 -30.65 12.83
N GLY A 586 4.23 -30.49 13.84
CA GLY A 586 3.77 -29.18 14.29
C GLY A 586 4.70 -28.63 15.36
N THR A 587 5.27 -27.48 15.15
CA THR A 587 6.02 -26.72 16.16
C THR A 587 5.19 -25.51 16.62
N ILE A 588 5.18 -25.24 17.92
CA ILE A 588 4.53 -24.05 18.46
C ILE A 588 5.39 -22.85 18.10
N SER A 589 4.88 -21.99 17.21
CA SER A 589 5.53 -20.74 16.84
C SER A 589 5.30 -19.65 17.89
N ASN A 590 4.08 -19.56 18.41
CA ASN A 590 3.73 -18.62 19.48
C ASN A 590 2.91 -19.33 20.56
N ALA A 591 3.30 -19.11 21.81
CA ALA A 591 2.50 -19.55 22.96
C ALA A 591 1.23 -18.70 23.08
N PRO A 592 0.11 -19.25 23.59
CA PRO A 592 -1.12 -18.51 23.79
C PRO A 592 -0.93 -17.46 24.89
N ASN A 593 -1.49 -16.28 24.68
CA ASN A 593 -1.54 -15.24 25.70
C ASN A 593 -3.00 -14.84 26.00
N PRO A 594 -3.65 -15.47 27.01
CA PRO A 594 -5.03 -15.12 27.37
C PRO A 594 -5.19 -13.71 27.96
N HIS A 595 -4.09 -13.07 28.36
CA HIS A 595 -4.02 -11.71 28.85
C HIS A 595 -3.56 -10.70 27.80
N LEU A 596 -3.50 -11.10 26.52
CA LEU A 596 -3.20 -10.16 25.44
C LEU A 596 -4.25 -9.05 25.44
N SER A 597 -3.80 -7.82 25.68
CA SER A 597 -4.64 -6.63 25.85
C SER A 597 -4.28 -5.54 24.86
N TRP A 598 -5.07 -4.51 24.85
CA TRP A 598 -4.91 -3.31 24.04
C TRP A 598 -3.75 -2.45 24.54
N GLU A 599 -3.06 -1.77 23.63
CA GLU A 599 -2.20 -0.65 24.02
C GLU A 599 -3.05 0.50 24.54
N LYS A 600 -2.68 1.10 25.67
CA LYS A 600 -3.39 2.24 26.27
C LYS A 600 -2.50 3.46 26.25
N THR A 601 -2.98 4.54 25.67
CA THR A 601 -2.30 5.83 25.65
C THR A 601 -3.12 6.83 26.45
N TRP A 602 -2.53 7.44 27.44
CA TRP A 602 -3.11 8.57 28.16
C TRP A 602 -2.73 9.87 27.48
N ASP A 603 -3.74 10.69 27.23
CA ASP A 603 -3.63 11.97 26.55
C ASP A 603 -4.14 13.10 27.45
N ILE A 604 -3.34 14.17 27.59
CA ILE A 604 -3.72 15.42 28.24
C ILE A 604 -3.42 16.55 27.28
N LYS A 605 -4.42 17.39 27.03
CA LYS A 605 -4.32 18.54 26.11
C LYS A 605 -4.87 19.80 26.76
N ALA A 606 -4.20 20.91 26.46
CA ALA A 606 -4.70 22.26 26.77
C ALA A 606 -4.57 23.12 25.51
N GLY A 607 -5.59 23.84 25.15
CA GLY A 607 -5.63 24.72 23.99
C GLY A 607 -6.21 26.08 24.33
N LEU A 608 -5.65 27.13 23.75
CA LEU A 608 -6.14 28.51 23.86
C LEU A 608 -6.27 29.07 22.45
N ASP A 609 -7.50 29.43 22.08
CA ASP A 609 -7.82 30.09 20.83
C ASP A 609 -8.21 31.52 21.08
N ILE A 610 -7.57 32.48 20.39
CA ILE A 610 -7.85 33.89 20.51
C ILE A 610 -8.03 34.49 19.11
N GLY A 611 -9.14 35.15 18.87
CA GLY A 611 -9.42 35.95 17.71
C GLY A 611 -9.32 37.44 18.03
N PHE A 612 -8.61 38.21 17.22
CA PHE A 612 -8.45 39.65 17.36
C PHE A 612 -9.08 40.38 16.20
N PHE A 613 -9.57 41.62 16.45
CA PHE A 613 -10.03 42.56 15.44
C PHE A 613 -11.10 41.98 14.48
N LYS A 614 -12.18 41.43 15.05
CA LYS A 614 -13.25 40.72 14.30
C LYS A 614 -12.70 39.51 13.52
N ASP A 615 -11.87 38.73 14.22
CA ASP A 615 -11.22 37.50 13.68
C ASP A 615 -10.28 37.72 12.48
N ARG A 616 -9.78 38.93 12.28
CA ARG A 616 -8.75 39.20 11.23
C ARG A 616 -7.41 38.59 11.57
N LEU A 617 -7.09 38.44 12.86
CA LEU A 617 -5.90 37.75 13.35
C LEU A 617 -6.38 36.64 14.31
N ARG A 618 -5.96 35.42 14.10
CA ARG A 618 -6.23 34.29 15.00
C ARG A 618 -4.93 33.71 15.54
N LEU A 619 -4.87 33.51 16.83
CA LEU A 619 -3.78 32.84 17.54
C LEU A 619 -4.36 31.56 18.15
N GLN A 620 -3.72 30.44 17.87
CA GLN A 620 -4.02 29.14 18.45
C GLN A 620 -2.76 28.60 19.11
N VAL A 621 -2.83 28.30 20.40
CA VAL A 621 -1.74 27.68 21.16
C VAL A 621 -2.26 26.36 21.72
N GLU A 622 -1.55 25.28 21.44
CA GLU A 622 -1.89 23.96 21.96
C GLU A 622 -0.68 23.33 22.67
N ALA A 623 -0.91 22.78 23.85
CA ALA A 623 0.04 21.97 24.59
C ALA A 623 -0.56 20.59 24.82
N TYR A 624 0.25 19.55 24.62
CA TYR A 624 -0.21 18.18 24.82
C TYR A 624 0.89 17.32 25.46
N ASN A 625 0.46 16.32 26.23
CA ASN A 625 1.31 15.29 26.79
C ASN A 625 0.68 13.93 26.52
N LEU A 626 1.46 13.02 25.95
CA LEU A 626 1.06 11.66 25.62
C LEU A 626 1.90 10.67 26.42
N SER A 627 1.26 9.80 27.19
CA SER A 627 1.92 8.76 27.97
C SER A 627 1.37 7.39 27.59
N LEU A 628 2.25 6.49 27.14
CA LEU A 628 1.95 5.08 26.92
C LEU A 628 2.00 4.33 28.25
N ILE A 629 0.88 3.69 28.64
CA ILE A 629 0.73 3.12 30.00
C ILE A 629 0.84 1.58 30.00
N HIS A 630 0.53 0.90 28.91
CA HIS A 630 0.62 -0.57 28.82
C HIS A 630 1.10 -1.05 27.48
N ILE A 631 2.24 -1.74 27.53
CA ILE A 631 2.70 -2.61 26.45
C ILE A 631 2.66 -4.01 27.03
N SER A 632 1.76 -4.87 26.57
CA SER A 632 1.88 -6.29 26.81
C SER A 632 2.92 -6.84 25.84
N GLU A 633 4.21 -6.78 26.23
CA GLU A 633 5.21 -7.58 25.54
C GLU A 633 4.85 -9.05 25.71
N PRO A 634 4.88 -9.84 24.63
CA PRO A 634 4.91 -11.28 24.78
C PRO A 634 6.23 -11.59 25.52
N THR A 635 6.14 -12.12 26.71
CA THR A 635 7.30 -12.65 27.44
C THR A 635 7.97 -13.65 26.52
N ARG A 636 9.11 -13.29 25.93
CA ARG A 636 9.98 -14.25 25.27
C ARG A 636 10.45 -15.19 26.37
N LEU A 637 9.82 -16.34 26.50
CA LEU A 637 10.42 -17.46 27.16
C LEU A 637 11.65 -17.84 26.33
N GLN A 638 12.82 -17.37 26.76
CA GLN A 638 14.07 -17.99 26.37
C GLN A 638 14.11 -19.36 27.04
N LEU A 639 13.75 -20.36 26.30
CA LEU A 639 14.12 -21.73 26.60
C LEU A 639 15.50 -22.01 26.02
#